data_e0fbd9617ff3d052b74ac4199d6cbbf0
#
_entry.id   e0fbd9617ff3d052b74ac4199d6cbbf0
#
_cell.length_a   1.000
_cell.length_b   1.000
_cell.length_c   1.000
_cell.angle_alpha   90.00
_cell.angle_beta   90.00
_cell.angle_gamma   90.00
#
_symmetry.space_group_name_H-M   'P 1'
#
loop_
_entity.id
_entity.type
_entity.pdbx_description
1 polymer ?
#
loop_
_entity_poly.entity_id
_entity_poly.type
_entity_poly.pdbx_seq_one_letter_code
_entity_poly.pdbx_strand_id
1 'polypeptide(L)'
;MPQTPLRAAQALNGQAQALPYADEQDEAEEDEAQAKLLPVRKQSLGQRRNVELPHLLVLNERPAPEICSLNSGTPMPPTERDRERERDHFGPGLRRNSISLPQGINSLDLEALRLRHQMQAQEALHEESQTESMVDDASASSMGTPTTIMVVPKANDNAKQEDDDSSDEFGNAKKPVHRDRFRSRRRASIAPLPALRLNSKEMLASDFDTHSLASNQASITSVNSLASLLREKMQLIRKKKRETKDYKIKIFVIIMFFIIIFLIGYAYIAYHHQVLTRSYFQKIKFNSKDRIFRILSHEDKEVISGHLGVTLDSDTAPFHCLENHRRSDGSVCIEWNGIARLHLNFEDKQVFRCYTLQWQALRPGLLPTDCYELKRDNGLWFGGGITKGQEWSLSYANFDFMPYASGDHKVHQFGNAVKRYFINSIGVAMQVSERTPLQLGINRTENQFCLRAANDDFTFVNRLTPLPQLDYKICTTEDMRSLHMLMTQQSLWDGLTEQDIAELHSLLEEPVWRIPNQAQRDNLNESIICDYSENAIAMGLGHIVINEFWQENIGDFTVDRVRFPTLKDTIDVLHRRGFKVVFTIQPFISTDSPNFKDAVARKLLIYERYSERSIPALTRYKSSSSAGVLDITNNASVPWLLEKLQRLKDEYGVKSFYLDLGTGYNLPHYYQCRQPLDNPDMYARMLTSSLESAGLMAVSTASVVPKPPTFVSTPPANATWEGLRDTLAAVLNYGVIGYPFVLAGAIGGDYLLQRPLTKMVSFYSLAQPPLPDAELFIRWLQLATFLPAMQFSHLPDEYHSELVTRVAQELKEVRQTVVIALLKKYLSPSMNEGLPLVRPLWMLDPHDPACLIVSDEFSVGEELIVAPILDAGLEEREVYLPQGVWKDGIDGSLRKGSRWMHGYRVPKDKIAYFRKMPDNTRF
;
A
#
# COMPACT_ATOMS: atom_id res chain seq x y z
N MET A 1 -43.77 -22.61 5.98
CA MET A 1 -43.29 -23.17 7.26
C MET A 1 -42.42 -24.37 6.91
N PRO A 2 -41.16 -24.34 7.19
CA PRO A 2 -40.63 -24.79 8.44
C PRO A 2 -39.58 -23.81 9.01
N GLN A 3 -39.34 -23.99 10.28
CA GLN A 3 -38.70 -23.12 11.25
C GLN A 3 -37.16 -23.02 11.13
N THR A 4 -36.68 -21.85 11.38
CA THR A 4 -35.30 -21.45 11.69
C THR A 4 -34.64 -22.28 12.80
N PRO A 5 -33.32 -22.46 12.74
CA PRO A 5 -32.52 -22.77 13.92
C PRO A 5 -31.76 -21.52 14.42
N LEU A 6 -32.42 -20.75 15.21
CA LEU A 6 -31.83 -19.82 16.18
C LEU A 6 -31.62 -20.56 17.49
N ARG A 7 -30.52 -21.30 17.65
CA ARG A 7 -30.01 -21.82 18.93
C ARG A 7 -28.63 -22.43 18.77
N ALA A 8 -27.60 -21.59 18.67
CA ALA A 8 -26.21 -21.99 18.92
C ALA A 8 -25.30 -20.85 19.39
N ALA A 9 -25.87 -19.78 19.92
CA ALA A 9 -25.08 -18.64 20.43
C ALA A 9 -25.35 -18.29 21.89
N GLN A 10 -25.82 -19.26 22.71
CA GLN A 10 -26.09 -19.01 24.13
C GLN A 10 -25.60 -20.14 25.06
N ALA A 11 -24.42 -20.67 24.83
CA ALA A 11 -23.85 -21.68 25.74
C ALA A 11 -22.32 -21.54 25.89
N LEU A 12 -21.84 -20.33 26.17
CA LEU A 12 -20.48 -20.10 26.67
C LEU A 12 -20.40 -18.85 27.56
N ASN A 13 -21.32 -18.78 28.51
CA ASN A 13 -21.13 -17.90 29.67
C ASN A 13 -21.60 -18.69 30.91
N GLY A 14 -20.68 -19.17 31.68
CA GLY A 14 -20.94 -19.76 32.94
C GLY A 14 -19.84 -20.65 33.48
N GLN A 15 -19.16 -20.11 34.49
CA GLN A 15 -18.38 -20.83 35.52
C GLN A 15 -16.85 -20.86 35.31
N ALA A 16 -16.21 -19.78 35.72
CA ALA A 16 -14.94 -19.85 36.41
C ALA A 16 -15.18 -20.23 37.87
N GLN A 17 -14.87 -21.45 38.25
CA GLN A 17 -14.65 -21.81 39.65
C GLN A 17 -13.17 -22.14 39.87
N ALA A 18 -12.62 -21.46 40.86
CA ALA A 18 -11.31 -21.67 41.45
C ALA A 18 -11.20 -23.05 42.06
N LEU A 19 -10.04 -23.68 41.94
CA LEU A 19 -9.52 -24.68 42.86
C LEU A 19 -7.99 -24.60 42.90
N PRO A 20 -7.34 -25.14 43.96
CA PRO A 20 -6.33 -24.45 44.73
C PRO A 20 -4.89 -24.99 44.52
N TYR A 21 -3.96 -24.25 45.14
CA TYR A 21 -2.56 -24.53 45.35
C TYR A 21 -2.26 -26.00 45.71
N ALA A 22 -1.20 -26.53 45.12
CA ALA A 22 -0.36 -27.55 45.76
C ALA A 22 1.09 -27.22 45.46
N ASP A 23 1.85 -27.07 46.54
CA ASP A 23 3.30 -27.02 46.62
C ASP A 23 3.93 -28.32 46.08
N GLU A 24 5.05 -28.22 45.39
CA GLU A 24 6.15 -29.18 45.58
C GLU A 24 7.46 -28.48 45.20
N GLN A 25 8.34 -28.51 46.22
CA GLN A 25 9.75 -28.18 46.19
C GLN A 25 10.51 -29.29 45.46
N ASP A 26 11.63 -28.95 44.79
CA ASP A 26 12.96 -29.47 45.14
C ASP A 26 14.02 -28.99 44.17
N GLU A 27 15.07 -28.46 44.83
CA GLU A 27 16.55 -28.61 44.66
C GLU A 27 17.18 -28.12 43.33
N ALA A 28 17.88 -27.04 43.41
CA ALA A 28 19.27 -26.79 43.84
C ALA A 28 20.35 -27.25 42.82
N GLU A 29 21.08 -26.32 42.28
CA GLU A 29 22.55 -26.33 42.38
C GLU A 29 23.13 -24.97 41.94
N GLU A 30 24.09 -24.58 42.72
CA GLU A 30 24.85 -23.35 42.81
C GLU A 30 25.75 -23.15 41.56
N ASP A 31 26.03 -21.89 41.19
CA ASP A 31 27.41 -21.46 41.03
C ASP A 31 27.57 -19.96 41.29
N GLU A 32 28.43 -19.63 42.22
CA GLU A 32 28.85 -18.33 42.68
C GLU A 32 29.72 -17.59 41.65
N ALA A 33 29.49 -16.28 41.47
CA ALA A 33 30.59 -15.36 41.24
C ALA A 33 30.29 -13.96 41.83
N GLN A 34 31.09 -13.65 42.79
CA GLN A 34 31.17 -12.44 43.61
C GLN A 34 31.24 -11.13 42.83
N ALA A 35 30.46 -10.14 43.25
CA ALA A 35 30.77 -8.73 42.98
C ALA A 35 30.72 -7.91 44.30
N LYS A 36 31.83 -7.29 44.59
CA LYS A 36 32.13 -6.51 45.77
C LYS A 36 31.37 -5.19 45.85
N LEU A 37 30.69 -4.98 46.96
CA LEU A 37 30.19 -3.72 47.47
C LEU A 37 31.35 -2.89 48.05
N LEU A 38 31.36 -1.57 47.81
CA LEU A 38 32.01 -0.58 48.63
C LEU A 38 31.09 0.65 48.87
N PRO A 39 31.27 1.38 50.01
CA PRO A 39 30.15 1.95 50.73
C PRO A 39 29.94 3.46 50.58
N VAL A 40 28.70 3.82 50.88
CA VAL A 40 28.20 5.20 51.03
C VAL A 40 28.88 5.90 52.18
N ARG A 41 29.34 7.14 51.95
CA ARG A 41 29.81 8.05 53.02
C ARG A 41 28.91 9.30 53.03
N LYS A 42 28.07 9.40 54.04
CA LYS A 42 27.42 10.65 54.50
C LYS A 42 28.46 11.58 55.11
N GLN A 43 28.38 12.83 54.73
CA GLN A 43 28.87 13.93 55.62
C GLN A 43 28.01 15.17 55.51
N SER A 44 27.72 15.69 56.62
CA SER A 44 26.82 16.65 57.13
C SER A 44 27.31 18.13 57.01
N LEU A 45 26.32 19.00 56.89
CA LEU A 45 26.17 20.32 57.55
C LEU A 45 27.40 21.24 57.70
N GLY A 46 27.24 22.49 57.19
CA GLY A 46 28.00 23.58 57.70
C GLY A 46 27.79 24.95 57.00
N GLN A 47 26.97 25.75 57.65
CA GLN A 47 27.07 27.20 57.83
C GLN A 47 26.84 28.21 56.70
N ARG A 48 25.88 29.07 57.02
CA ARG A 48 25.52 30.38 56.47
C ARG A 48 26.73 31.36 56.45
N ARG A 49 26.75 32.19 55.40
CA ARG A 49 27.23 33.56 55.47
C ARG A 49 26.41 34.47 54.58
N ASN A 50 25.80 35.47 55.19
CA ASN A 50 25.21 36.67 54.59
C ASN A 50 26.27 37.49 53.87
N VAL A 51 25.95 37.99 52.66
CA VAL A 51 26.59 39.22 52.15
C VAL A 51 25.47 39.98 51.43
N GLU A 52 25.49 41.28 51.79
CA GLU A 52 24.54 42.34 51.46
C GLU A 52 24.44 42.69 49.99
N LEU A 53 23.27 43.20 49.62
CA LEU A 53 22.96 43.90 48.36
C LEU A 53 23.64 45.27 48.27
N PRO A 54 23.91 45.73 47.06
CA PRO A 54 23.74 47.13 46.73
C PRO A 54 22.76 47.45 45.62
N HIS A 55 21.87 48.34 45.90
CA HIS A 55 21.14 49.38 45.16
C HIS A 55 20.88 49.23 43.62
N LEU A 56 19.59 49.22 43.34
CA LEU A 56 18.82 49.81 42.23
C LEU A 56 19.57 50.58 41.15
N LEU A 57 19.36 50.11 39.93
CA LEU A 57 19.26 50.95 38.74
C LEU A 57 17.91 50.67 38.09
N VAL A 58 17.07 51.72 38.08
CA VAL A 58 15.81 51.74 37.32
C VAL A 58 16.15 51.76 35.85
N LEU A 59 15.80 50.66 35.13
CA LEU A 59 15.75 50.66 33.68
C LEU A 59 14.31 50.70 33.26
N ASN A 60 13.99 51.70 32.44
CA ASN A 60 12.70 51.95 31.82
C ASN A 60 12.14 50.68 31.21
N GLU A 61 10.95 50.33 31.61
CA GLU A 61 10.10 49.35 30.98
C GLU A 61 9.78 49.81 29.56
N ARG A 62 10.21 49.05 28.57
CA ARG A 62 9.62 49.11 27.23
C ARG A 62 8.32 48.32 27.29
N PRO A 63 7.22 48.81 26.71
CA PRO A 63 5.97 48.06 26.66
C PRO A 63 6.18 46.78 25.87
N ALA A 64 5.68 45.68 26.41
CA ALA A 64 5.62 44.40 25.75
C ALA A 64 4.79 44.53 24.44
N PRO A 65 5.16 43.84 23.36
CA PRO A 65 4.35 43.80 22.16
C PRO A 65 3.00 43.15 22.47
N GLU A 66 1.93 43.77 22.03
CA GLU A 66 0.56 43.25 22.17
C GLU A 66 0.42 41.90 21.52
N ILE A 67 0.17 40.87 22.32
CA ILE A 67 -0.09 39.52 21.90
C ILE A 67 -1.56 39.41 21.59
N CYS A 68 -1.92 39.20 20.33
CA CYS A 68 -3.28 38.90 19.86
C CYS A 68 -4.37 39.83 20.43
N SER A 69 -4.18 41.14 20.39
CA SER A 69 -5.19 42.14 20.79
C SER A 69 -5.84 42.78 19.58
N LEU A 70 -7.14 42.75 19.58
CA LEU A 70 -8.02 43.42 18.62
C LEU A 70 -7.72 44.92 18.53
N ASN A 71 -7.16 45.40 17.41
CA ASN A 71 -7.36 46.78 17.00
C ASN A 71 -7.32 46.90 15.47
N SER A 72 -8.46 47.19 14.90
CA SER A 72 -8.62 47.69 13.56
C SER A 72 -8.04 49.08 13.41
N GLY A 73 -6.83 49.18 12.87
CA GLY A 73 -6.23 50.47 12.53
C GLY A 73 -5.39 50.32 11.28
N THR A 74 -5.89 50.85 10.17
CA THR A 74 -5.19 50.97 8.90
C THR A 74 -3.88 51.72 9.05
N PRO A 75 -2.73 51.21 8.59
CA PRO A 75 -1.49 51.99 8.56
C PRO A 75 -1.44 52.88 7.32
N MET A 76 -1.16 54.16 7.54
CA MET A 76 -0.79 55.10 6.48
C MET A 76 0.59 54.79 5.91
N PRO A 77 0.81 55.03 4.60
CA PRO A 77 2.10 54.75 3.96
C PRO A 77 3.17 55.78 4.37
N PRO A 78 4.46 55.36 4.46
CA PRO A 78 5.56 56.26 4.81
C PRO A 78 5.91 57.19 3.67
N THR A 79 6.21 58.40 4.04
CA THR A 79 6.60 59.50 3.16
C THR A 79 8.03 59.36 2.62
N GLU A 80 8.21 59.93 1.45
CA GLU A 80 9.34 59.86 0.50
C GLU A 80 10.72 60.35 1.01
N ARG A 81 10.99 60.47 2.30
CA ARG A 81 12.24 61.11 2.82
C ARG A 81 13.33 60.17 3.32
N ASP A 82 13.09 58.88 3.36
CA ASP A 82 14.08 57.93 3.94
C ASP A 82 14.87 57.10 2.88
N ARG A 83 14.76 57.45 1.57
CA ARG A 83 15.44 56.70 0.50
C ARG A 83 16.81 57.19 0.09
N GLU A 84 17.40 58.22 0.73
CA GLU A 84 18.67 58.81 0.25
C GLU A 84 19.89 58.54 1.13
N ARG A 85 19.88 57.60 2.08
CA ARG A 85 21.01 57.42 3.02
C ARG A 85 21.77 56.10 2.95
N GLU A 86 21.51 55.23 1.96
CA GLU A 86 22.21 53.93 1.82
C GLU A 86 22.86 53.74 0.44
N ARG A 87 23.61 54.74 -0.01
CA ARG A 87 24.59 54.53 -1.09
C ARG A 87 25.85 55.26 -0.69
N ASP A 88 26.75 54.53 -0.06
CA ASP A 88 28.19 54.74 -0.08
C ASP A 88 28.78 53.87 1.04
N HIS A 89 29.30 52.72 0.59
CA HIS A 89 30.45 52.03 1.15
C HIS A 89 30.54 50.58 0.59
N PHE A 90 31.09 50.44 -0.56
CA PHE A 90 31.80 49.24 -0.95
C PHE A 90 33.04 49.58 -1.75
N GLY A 91 34.18 49.41 -1.13
CA GLY A 91 35.49 49.40 -1.77
C GLY A 91 36.12 48.00 -1.76
N PRO A 92 36.99 47.63 -2.69
CA PRO A 92 37.22 46.24 -3.11
C PRO A 92 38.34 45.54 -2.37
N GLY A 93 38.18 44.27 -2.11
CA GLY A 93 39.22 43.43 -1.53
C GLY A 93 39.08 41.96 -1.92
N LEU A 94 39.37 41.62 -3.17
CA LEU A 94 39.51 40.26 -3.61
C LEU A 94 40.81 39.64 -3.06
N ARG A 95 40.71 38.64 -2.19
CA ARG A 95 41.78 37.67 -1.96
C ARG A 95 41.30 36.29 -2.48
N ARG A 96 41.93 35.87 -3.55
CA ARG A 96 41.89 34.47 -4.02
C ARG A 96 42.58 33.59 -3.00
N ASN A 97 41.85 32.65 -2.41
CA ASN A 97 42.45 31.47 -1.78
C ASN A 97 42.41 30.32 -2.79
N SER A 98 43.60 29.95 -3.24
CA SER A 98 43.81 28.75 -4.03
C SER A 98 43.66 27.51 -3.15
N ILE A 99 42.66 26.67 -3.43
CA ILE A 99 42.52 25.36 -2.82
C ILE A 99 43.37 24.39 -3.69
N SER A 100 44.38 23.80 -3.08
CA SER A 100 45.17 22.73 -3.65
C SER A 100 44.39 21.43 -3.73
N LEU A 101 44.18 20.90 -4.92
CA LEU A 101 43.59 19.59 -5.18
C LEU A 101 44.53 18.45 -4.76
N PRO A 102 44.02 17.33 -4.27
CA PRO A 102 44.83 16.14 -4.02
C PRO A 102 45.28 15.50 -5.34
N GLN A 103 46.51 15.12 -5.42
CA GLN A 103 47.10 14.35 -6.52
C GLN A 103 46.47 12.94 -6.54
N GLY A 104 45.84 12.56 -7.66
CA GLY A 104 45.43 11.17 -7.87
C GLY A 104 44.30 10.94 -8.88
N ILE A 105 43.93 11.89 -9.72
CA ILE A 105 42.98 11.66 -10.80
C ILE A 105 43.70 11.68 -12.13
N ASN A 106 43.64 10.58 -12.87
CA ASN A 106 44.23 10.47 -14.22
C ASN A 106 43.51 11.44 -15.17
N SER A 107 44.30 12.11 -16.04
CA SER A 107 43.79 13.09 -17.01
C SER A 107 42.71 12.54 -17.96
N LEU A 108 42.64 11.24 -18.15
CA LEU A 108 41.63 10.54 -18.97
C LEU A 108 40.24 10.55 -18.35
N ASP A 109 40.11 10.53 -17.03
CA ASP A 109 38.82 10.54 -16.36
C ASP A 109 38.17 11.94 -16.38
N LEU A 110 38.98 12.99 -16.39
CA LEU A 110 38.48 14.38 -16.49
C LEU A 110 37.97 14.70 -17.91
N GLU A 111 38.57 14.11 -18.90
CA GLU A 111 38.16 14.27 -20.31
C GLU A 111 36.89 13.50 -20.62
N ALA A 112 36.72 12.31 -20.03
CA ALA A 112 35.48 11.53 -20.12
C ALA A 112 34.29 12.22 -19.41
N LEU A 113 34.54 12.91 -18.29
CA LEU A 113 33.53 13.70 -17.61
C LEU A 113 33.12 14.95 -18.39
N ARG A 114 34.10 15.63 -19.03
CA ARG A 114 33.81 16.77 -19.91
C ARG A 114 33.02 16.38 -21.16
N LEU A 115 33.34 15.25 -21.77
CA LEU A 115 32.59 14.71 -22.92
C LEU A 115 31.14 14.35 -22.56
N ARG A 116 30.91 13.75 -21.39
CA ARG A 116 29.54 13.47 -20.90
C ARG A 116 28.76 14.76 -20.65
N HIS A 117 29.34 15.77 -20.03
CA HIS A 117 28.70 17.07 -19.85
C HIS A 117 28.41 17.79 -21.17
N GLN A 118 29.28 17.66 -22.17
CA GLN A 118 29.02 18.23 -23.49
C GLN A 118 27.93 17.50 -24.26
N MET A 119 27.84 16.19 -24.15
CA MET A 119 26.73 15.41 -24.75
C MET A 119 25.41 15.74 -24.10
N GLN A 120 25.33 15.84 -22.77
CA GLN A 120 24.12 16.25 -22.07
C GLN A 120 23.67 17.67 -22.39
N ALA A 121 24.61 18.58 -22.58
CA ALA A 121 24.28 19.95 -23.00
C ALA A 121 23.83 20.03 -24.48
N GLN A 122 24.28 19.13 -25.33
CA GLN A 122 23.83 19.03 -26.73
C GLN A 122 22.43 18.35 -26.81
N GLU A 123 22.16 17.37 -25.98
CA GLU A 123 20.80 16.79 -25.89
C GLU A 123 19.76 17.80 -25.38
N ALA A 124 20.11 18.60 -24.38
CA ALA A 124 19.24 19.66 -23.86
C ALA A 124 18.96 20.76 -24.93
N LEU A 125 19.98 21.14 -25.72
CA LEU A 125 19.79 22.09 -26.82
C LEU A 125 19.00 21.51 -28.00
N HIS A 126 18.99 20.19 -28.15
CA HIS A 126 18.20 19.55 -29.21
C HIS A 126 16.73 19.39 -28.78
N GLU A 127 16.45 19.19 -27.49
CA GLU A 127 15.08 19.24 -26.95
C GLU A 127 14.49 20.65 -27.01
N GLU A 128 15.26 21.69 -26.68
CA GLU A 128 14.78 23.09 -26.83
C GLU A 128 14.50 23.46 -28.30
N SER A 129 15.30 22.97 -29.26
CA SER A 129 15.06 23.25 -30.68
C SER A 129 13.86 22.50 -31.26
N GLN A 130 13.46 21.37 -30.67
CA GLN A 130 12.25 20.64 -31.08
C GLN A 130 10.98 21.26 -30.49
N THR A 131 11.06 21.91 -29.34
CA THR A 131 9.94 22.64 -28.77
C THR A 131 9.68 23.99 -29.46
N GLU A 132 10.73 24.67 -29.93
CA GLU A 132 10.55 25.91 -30.73
C GLU A 132 10.00 25.64 -32.14
N SER A 133 10.32 24.50 -32.79
CA SER A 133 9.76 24.19 -34.13
C SER A 133 8.30 23.74 -34.12
N MET A 134 7.71 23.44 -32.96
CA MET A 134 6.26 23.16 -32.83
C MET A 134 5.40 24.40 -32.52
N VAL A 135 6.03 25.53 -32.20
CA VAL A 135 5.28 26.78 -31.88
C VAL A 135 5.11 27.70 -33.08
N ASP A 136 5.90 27.57 -34.13
CA ASP A 136 5.86 28.46 -35.27
C ASP A 136 4.85 28.08 -36.39
N ASP A 137 4.25 26.88 -36.36
CA ASP A 137 3.24 26.44 -37.33
C ASP A 137 1.79 26.75 -36.94
N ALA A 138 1.54 27.47 -35.83
CA ALA A 138 0.21 27.80 -35.35
C ALA A 138 -0.26 29.25 -35.58
N SER A 139 0.46 30.05 -36.36
CA SER A 139 0.10 31.47 -36.56
C SER A 139 0.00 31.89 -38.02
N ALA A 140 -0.88 31.28 -38.82
CA ALA A 140 -1.37 31.88 -40.05
C ALA A 140 -2.68 31.23 -40.51
N SER A 141 -3.82 31.70 -40.04
CA SER A 141 -4.97 32.05 -40.84
C SER A 141 -6.15 32.45 -39.99
N SER A 142 -6.49 33.70 -40.20
CA SER A 142 -7.63 34.41 -39.57
C SER A 142 -8.92 34.18 -40.32
N MET A 143 -10.01 34.34 -39.56
CA MET A 143 -11.38 34.77 -39.91
C MET A 143 -12.33 33.75 -40.52
N GLY A 144 -13.45 33.60 -39.82
CA GLY A 144 -14.75 33.16 -40.39
C GLY A 144 -15.64 32.45 -39.36
N THR A 145 -16.57 33.16 -38.82
CA THR A 145 -17.59 32.71 -37.85
C THR A 145 -18.63 31.73 -38.46
N PRO A 146 -19.60 31.25 -37.69
CA PRO A 146 -19.89 29.81 -37.56
C PRO A 146 -21.21 29.43 -38.25
N THR A 147 -21.39 28.20 -38.61
CA THR A 147 -22.71 27.61 -38.77
C THR A 147 -22.68 26.10 -38.55
N THR A 148 -23.47 25.68 -37.61
CA THR A 148 -23.86 24.34 -37.25
C THR A 148 -24.42 23.56 -38.44
N ILE A 149 -23.94 22.37 -38.74
CA ILE A 149 -24.73 21.30 -39.37
C ILE A 149 -24.14 19.93 -38.95
N MET A 150 -24.99 19.11 -38.34
CA MET A 150 -24.84 17.66 -38.19
C MET A 150 -24.78 17.00 -39.56
N VAL A 151 -23.82 16.08 -39.75
CA VAL A 151 -23.91 15.06 -40.81
C VAL A 151 -23.36 13.74 -40.35
N VAL A 152 -24.26 12.78 -40.37
CA VAL A 152 -24.01 11.33 -40.24
C VAL A 152 -23.32 10.83 -41.54
N PRO A 153 -22.33 9.98 -41.51
CA PRO A 153 -21.81 9.34 -42.74
C PRO A 153 -22.59 8.06 -43.04
N LYS A 154 -23.21 8.07 -44.21
CA LYS A 154 -23.72 6.89 -44.92
C LYS A 154 -22.57 6.14 -45.59
N ALA A 155 -22.71 4.82 -45.60
CA ALA A 155 -21.98 3.86 -46.40
C ALA A 155 -22.15 4.17 -47.92
N ASN A 156 -21.11 3.89 -48.67
CA ASN A 156 -21.20 3.82 -50.12
C ASN A 156 -20.74 2.45 -50.65
N ASP A 157 -21.74 1.81 -51.26
CA ASP A 157 -21.59 0.68 -52.16
C ASP A 157 -20.86 1.06 -53.43
N ASN A 158 -20.17 0.11 -54.02
CA ASN A 158 -20.12 -0.03 -55.47
C ASN A 158 -19.91 -1.48 -55.91
N ALA A 159 -20.89 -1.86 -56.73
CA ALA A 159 -21.19 -3.12 -57.33
C ALA A 159 -20.32 -3.49 -58.55
N LYS A 160 -20.34 -4.78 -58.93
CA LYS A 160 -20.58 -5.37 -60.23
C LYS A 160 -20.85 -6.84 -59.99
N GLN A 161 -22.04 -7.29 -60.22
CA GLN A 161 -22.78 -7.89 -61.38
C GLN A 161 -22.02 -9.03 -62.06
N GLU A 162 -22.66 -10.21 -62.02
CA GLU A 162 -23.34 -10.93 -63.09
C GLU A 162 -23.93 -12.24 -62.52
N ASP A 163 -25.26 -12.34 -62.57
CA ASP A 163 -26.20 -13.20 -63.29
C ASP A 163 -26.00 -14.72 -63.08
N ASP A 164 -26.94 -15.53 -62.72
CA ASP A 164 -28.21 -15.89 -63.28
C ASP A 164 -28.97 -16.94 -62.39
N ASP A 165 -30.22 -16.66 -62.22
CA ASP A 165 -31.46 -17.39 -62.52
C ASP A 165 -31.93 -18.53 -61.59
N SER A 166 -33.18 -18.30 -61.26
CA SER A 166 -34.39 -19.14 -61.16
C SER A 166 -34.73 -19.81 -59.82
N SER A 167 -35.69 -19.21 -59.22
CA SER A 167 -37.12 -19.58 -59.11
C SER A 167 -37.52 -20.54 -57.94
N ASP A 168 -38.49 -19.99 -57.24
CA ASP A 168 -39.69 -20.57 -56.64
C ASP A 168 -39.58 -21.27 -55.28
N GLU A 169 -40.24 -20.72 -54.36
CA GLU A 169 -41.59 -20.50 -53.89
C GLU A 169 -41.94 -21.39 -52.63
N PHE A 170 -42.49 -20.71 -51.67
CA PHE A 170 -43.50 -21.14 -50.69
C PHE A 170 -43.20 -22.17 -49.61
N GLY A 171 -43.35 -21.73 -48.38
CA GLY A 171 -44.44 -22.25 -47.58
C GLY A 171 -44.15 -22.58 -46.12
N ASN A 172 -44.48 -21.68 -45.28
CA ASN A 172 -45.17 -21.85 -44.00
C ASN A 172 -45.15 -23.20 -43.22
N ALA A 173 -44.77 -23.05 -41.93
CA ALA A 173 -45.61 -23.41 -40.78
C ALA A 173 -45.44 -24.79 -40.11
N LYS A 174 -45.28 -24.66 -38.80
CA LYS A 174 -45.84 -25.48 -37.70
C LYS A 174 -45.11 -26.74 -37.26
N LYS A 175 -44.75 -26.68 -35.98
CA LYS A 175 -44.71 -27.85 -35.06
C LYS A 175 -45.96 -28.72 -35.18
N PRO A 176 -45.92 -30.02 -34.87
CA PRO A 176 -45.87 -30.49 -33.49
C PRO A 176 -45.24 -31.90 -33.26
N VAL A 177 -44.82 -32.11 -32.02
CA VAL A 177 -45.07 -33.24 -31.07
C VAL A 177 -45.54 -34.59 -31.62
N HIS A 178 -44.82 -35.68 -31.30
CA HIS A 178 -45.22 -36.92 -30.68
C HIS A 178 -44.10 -37.95 -30.75
N ARG A 179 -43.62 -38.41 -29.64
CA ARG A 179 -44.01 -39.64 -28.86
C ARG A 179 -43.92 -40.94 -29.67
N ASP A 180 -43.12 -41.79 -29.18
CA ASP A 180 -43.30 -43.15 -28.80
C ASP A 180 -42.36 -44.21 -29.37
N ARG A 181 -41.71 -44.84 -28.49
CA ARG A 181 -41.68 -46.25 -28.11
C ARG A 181 -40.79 -47.28 -28.85
N PHE A 182 -40.20 -48.05 -27.94
CA PHE A 182 -39.84 -49.47 -27.93
C PHE A 182 -38.48 -49.85 -28.55
N ARG A 183 -37.64 -50.59 -27.96
CA ARG A 183 -37.58 -51.72 -27.01
C ARG A 183 -36.11 -52.07 -26.74
N SER A 184 -35.70 -52.15 -25.56
CA SER A 184 -35.31 -53.27 -24.70
C SER A 184 -34.35 -54.32 -25.28
N ARG A 185 -33.35 -54.55 -24.49
CA ARG A 185 -32.52 -55.73 -24.15
C ARG A 185 -31.03 -55.50 -24.34
N ARG A 186 -30.13 -55.76 -23.44
CA ARG A 186 -30.09 -56.71 -22.31
C ARG A 186 -29.00 -56.28 -21.37
N ARG A 187 -29.25 -56.41 -20.10
CA ARG A 187 -28.29 -56.46 -19.01
C ARG A 187 -27.29 -57.58 -19.24
N ALA A 188 -26.02 -57.32 -19.06
CA ALA A 188 -25.06 -58.30 -18.61
C ALA A 188 -24.42 -57.76 -17.34
N SER A 189 -24.86 -58.27 -16.24
CA SER A 189 -24.25 -58.14 -14.94
C SER A 189 -22.93 -58.87 -14.95
N ILE A 190 -21.86 -58.21 -14.62
CA ILE A 190 -20.60 -58.84 -14.19
C ILE A 190 -20.53 -58.69 -12.69
N ALA A 191 -20.54 -59.82 -12.03
CA ALA A 191 -20.42 -59.98 -10.60
C ALA A 191 -19.05 -59.54 -10.07
N PRO A 192 -18.96 -59.09 -8.84
CA PRO A 192 -17.67 -58.73 -8.23
C PRO A 192 -16.91 -60.00 -7.80
N LEU A 193 -15.64 -60.01 -8.10
CA LEU A 193 -14.66 -60.99 -7.59
C LEU A 193 -14.45 -60.78 -6.08
N PRO A 194 -14.26 -61.87 -5.32
CA PRO A 194 -14.23 -61.85 -3.88
C PRO A 194 -12.90 -61.31 -3.33
N ALA A 195 -13.02 -60.52 -2.30
CA ALA A 195 -11.94 -60.02 -1.49
C ALA A 195 -11.25 -61.20 -0.75
N LEU A 196 -9.96 -61.34 -0.98
CA LEU A 196 -9.10 -62.16 -0.12
C LEU A 196 -8.83 -61.42 1.19
N ARG A 197 -9.53 -61.83 2.22
CA ARG A 197 -9.19 -61.52 3.61
C ARG A 197 -7.94 -62.32 3.99
N LEU A 198 -6.87 -61.64 4.28
CA LEU A 198 -5.78 -62.20 5.11
C LEU A 198 -6.04 -61.76 6.54
N ASN A 199 -6.39 -62.77 7.36
CA ASN A 199 -6.48 -62.65 8.80
C ASN A 199 -5.08 -62.49 9.40
N SER A 200 -4.97 -61.44 10.17
CA SER A 200 -3.92 -61.35 11.20
C SER A 200 -4.31 -62.14 12.41
N LYS A 201 -3.44 -62.98 12.87
CA LYS A 201 -3.34 -63.42 14.27
C LYS A 201 -1.86 -63.57 14.61
N GLU A 202 -1.42 -62.69 15.43
CA GLU A 202 -0.81 -62.88 16.78
C GLU A 202 -0.04 -64.17 17.03
N MET A 203 1.20 -64.02 17.41
CA MET A 203 1.69 -64.32 18.78
C MET A 203 3.21 -64.09 18.82
N LEU A 204 3.60 -63.16 19.58
CA LEU A 204 4.30 -63.23 20.87
C LEU A 204 5.64 -63.99 20.90
N ALA A 205 6.63 -63.16 21.08
CA ALA A 205 7.67 -63.13 22.09
C ALA A 205 8.49 -64.44 22.35
N SER A 206 9.74 -64.27 22.34
CA SER A 206 10.69 -64.30 23.44
C SER A 206 12.07 -64.65 22.93
N ASP A 207 12.95 -63.78 23.08
CA ASP A 207 14.06 -63.79 24.02
C ASP A 207 15.11 -64.87 23.91
N PHE A 208 16.29 -64.42 23.91
CA PHE A 208 17.51 -64.83 24.57
C PHE A 208 18.60 -65.56 23.80
N ASP A 209 19.65 -64.82 23.76
CA ASP A 209 21.02 -65.03 24.17
C ASP A 209 21.94 -66.05 23.50
N THR A 210 22.96 -65.44 23.01
CA THR A 210 24.41 -65.66 23.25
C THR A 210 24.89 -67.08 23.54
N HIS A 211 25.94 -67.28 22.96
CA HIS A 211 27.15 -67.96 23.34
C HIS A 211 27.62 -69.12 22.46
N SER A 212 28.63 -68.81 21.79
CA SER A 212 30.01 -69.30 21.94
C SER A 212 30.32 -70.71 21.51
N LEU A 213 31.35 -70.76 20.71
CA LEU A 213 32.52 -71.60 20.68
C LEU A 213 32.33 -73.16 20.64
N ALA A 214 32.94 -73.65 19.71
CA ALA A 214 33.87 -74.74 19.71
C ALA A 214 33.60 -75.80 18.67
N SER A 215 34.47 -75.78 17.75
CA SER A 215 35.42 -76.88 17.38
C SER A 215 34.81 -78.30 17.16
N ASN A 216 35.11 -78.71 16.06
CA ASN A 216 35.75 -79.97 15.72
C ASN A 216 35.14 -80.81 14.63
N GLN A 217 35.97 -81.01 13.64
CA GLN A 217 36.26 -82.27 12.98
C GLN A 217 35.11 -83.29 12.84
N ALA A 218 34.66 -83.31 11.62
CA ALA A 218 34.42 -84.62 10.90
C ALA A 218 33.79 -84.26 9.59
N SER A 219 34.09 -84.62 8.52
CA SER A 219 34.84 -85.67 7.94
C SER A 219 34.77 -85.52 6.45
N ILE A 220 35.81 -85.67 5.81
CA ILE A 220 35.99 -85.80 4.37
C ILE A 220 35.19 -86.97 3.87
N THR A 221 33.91 -86.86 3.68
CA THR A 221 33.06 -87.80 2.94
C THR A 221 31.95 -87.20 2.06
N SER A 222 31.92 -85.95 1.88
CA SER A 222 30.84 -85.36 1.07
C SER A 222 31.22 -84.93 -0.37
N VAL A 223 32.47 -85.05 -0.75
CA VAL A 223 32.89 -84.64 -2.14
C VAL A 223 32.47 -85.63 -3.16
N ASN A 224 32.31 -86.90 -2.83
CA ASN A 224 31.83 -87.91 -3.79
C ASN A 224 30.31 -87.90 -4.03
N SER A 225 29.55 -87.40 -3.05
CA SER A 225 28.09 -87.25 -3.17
C SER A 225 27.73 -86.05 -4.05
N LEU A 226 28.48 -84.98 -3.97
CA LEU A 226 28.24 -83.76 -4.78
C LEU A 226 28.63 -84.05 -6.27
N ALA A 227 29.69 -84.82 -6.48
CA ALA A 227 30.11 -85.23 -7.82
C ALA A 227 29.13 -86.20 -8.49
N SER A 228 28.47 -87.10 -7.75
CA SER A 228 27.42 -87.97 -8.24
C SER A 228 26.18 -87.23 -8.58
N LEU A 229 25.74 -86.21 -7.72
CA LEU A 229 24.61 -85.40 -7.99
C LEU A 229 24.84 -84.40 -9.16
N LEU A 230 26.06 -83.95 -9.33
CA LEU A 230 26.42 -83.15 -10.47
C LEU A 230 26.49 -84.01 -11.76
N ARG A 231 26.92 -85.25 -11.69
CA ARG A 231 26.84 -86.19 -12.84
C ARG A 231 25.38 -86.51 -13.20
N GLU A 232 24.56 -86.72 -12.19
CA GLU A 232 23.13 -86.99 -12.41
C GLU A 232 22.41 -85.79 -12.98
N LYS A 233 22.66 -84.65 -12.47
CA LYS A 233 22.14 -83.39 -13.04
C LYS A 233 22.68 -83.07 -14.43
N MET A 234 23.95 -83.36 -14.69
CA MET A 234 24.52 -83.23 -16.04
C MET A 234 23.96 -84.28 -17.03
N GLN A 235 23.64 -85.45 -16.55
CA GLN A 235 22.95 -86.49 -17.43
C GLN A 235 21.50 -86.10 -17.67
N LEU A 236 20.82 -85.52 -16.71
CA LEU A 236 19.49 -84.96 -16.89
C LEU A 236 19.49 -83.70 -17.82
N ILE A 237 20.51 -82.92 -17.75
CA ILE A 237 20.70 -81.77 -18.67
C ILE A 237 21.05 -82.28 -20.09
N ARG A 238 21.78 -83.40 -20.26
CA ARG A 238 22.03 -84.03 -21.59
C ARG A 238 20.83 -84.74 -22.13
N LYS A 239 19.96 -85.35 -21.30
CA LYS A 239 18.71 -85.91 -21.72
C LYS A 239 17.68 -84.82 -22.17
N LYS A 240 17.68 -83.65 -21.51
CA LYS A 240 16.85 -82.54 -21.83
C LYS A 240 17.27 -81.79 -23.13
N LYS A 241 18.45 -82.14 -23.69
CA LYS A 241 18.98 -81.43 -24.86
C LYS A 241 18.49 -82.09 -26.19
N ARG A 242 17.57 -83.07 -26.12
CA ARG A 242 16.98 -83.71 -27.33
C ARG A 242 15.48 -83.42 -27.53
N GLU A 243 14.87 -82.55 -26.65
CA GLU A 243 13.54 -82.01 -26.92
C GLU A 243 13.69 -80.84 -27.88
N THR A 244 12.89 -80.78 -28.89
CA THR A 244 12.82 -79.75 -29.93
C THR A 244 12.88 -78.37 -29.26
N LYS A 245 13.90 -77.63 -29.56
CA LYS A 245 14.05 -76.25 -29.09
C LYS A 245 12.88 -75.45 -29.65
N ASP A 246 11.83 -75.17 -28.81
CA ASP A 246 10.75 -74.33 -29.22
C ASP A 246 11.24 -72.86 -29.09
N TYR A 247 12.04 -72.50 -30.08
CA TYR A 247 12.60 -71.12 -30.15
C TYR A 247 11.48 -70.09 -30.20
N LYS A 248 10.31 -70.46 -30.67
CA LYS A 248 9.14 -69.55 -30.73
C LYS A 248 8.66 -69.17 -29.34
N ILE A 249 8.61 -70.12 -28.38
CA ILE A 249 8.20 -69.83 -26.99
C ILE A 249 9.28 -68.98 -26.28
N LYS A 250 10.56 -69.24 -26.48
CA LYS A 250 11.64 -68.46 -25.89
C LYS A 250 11.67 -67.02 -26.43
N ILE A 251 11.49 -66.88 -27.73
CA ILE A 251 11.40 -65.58 -28.37
C ILE A 251 10.14 -64.85 -27.87
N PHE A 252 9.02 -65.53 -27.74
CA PHE A 252 7.81 -64.93 -27.18
C PHE A 252 7.99 -64.46 -25.73
N VAL A 253 8.61 -65.24 -24.87
CA VAL A 253 8.90 -64.86 -23.47
C VAL A 253 9.84 -63.65 -23.41
N ILE A 254 10.87 -63.63 -24.28
CA ILE A 254 11.78 -62.48 -24.35
C ILE A 254 11.04 -61.22 -24.82
N ILE A 255 10.23 -61.33 -25.84
CA ILE A 255 9.43 -60.20 -26.34
C ILE A 255 8.47 -59.69 -25.25
N MET A 256 7.76 -60.62 -24.59
CA MET A 256 6.87 -60.25 -23.47
C MET A 256 7.60 -59.57 -22.31
N PHE A 257 8.81 -60.04 -22.00
CA PHE A 257 9.65 -59.39 -20.97
C PHE A 257 10.04 -57.98 -21.36
N PHE A 258 10.46 -57.72 -22.59
CA PHE A 258 10.74 -56.38 -23.08
C PHE A 258 9.48 -55.51 -23.16
N ILE A 259 8.35 -56.05 -23.52
CA ILE A 259 7.07 -55.32 -23.50
C ILE A 259 6.70 -54.93 -22.08
N ILE A 260 6.87 -55.83 -21.10
CA ILE A 260 6.59 -55.54 -19.69
C ILE A 260 7.54 -54.44 -19.18
N ILE A 261 8.83 -54.51 -19.47
CA ILE A 261 9.79 -53.45 -19.11
C ILE A 261 9.42 -52.12 -19.77
N PHE A 262 9.06 -52.19 -21.07
CA PHE A 262 8.63 -50.99 -21.79
C PHE A 262 7.35 -50.41 -21.20
N LEU A 263 6.36 -51.22 -20.88
CA LEU A 263 5.11 -50.78 -20.25
C LEU A 263 5.35 -50.20 -18.84
N ILE A 264 6.24 -50.83 -18.06
CA ILE A 264 6.62 -50.29 -16.73
C ILE A 264 7.37 -48.99 -16.91
N GLY A 265 8.32 -48.90 -17.84
CA GLY A 265 9.04 -47.66 -18.14
C GLY A 265 8.11 -46.57 -18.66
N TYR A 266 7.22 -46.92 -19.59
CA TYR A 266 6.22 -45.99 -20.10
C TYR A 266 5.24 -45.52 -19.00
N ALA A 267 4.74 -46.45 -18.18
CA ALA A 267 3.88 -46.10 -17.05
C ALA A 267 4.58 -45.23 -16.04
N TYR A 268 5.87 -45.48 -15.76
CA TYR A 268 6.68 -44.63 -14.90
C TYR A 268 6.87 -43.23 -15.48
N ILE A 269 7.23 -43.12 -16.75
CA ILE A 269 7.42 -41.85 -17.44
C ILE A 269 6.08 -41.09 -17.52
N ALA A 270 5.01 -41.76 -17.89
CA ALA A 270 3.68 -41.20 -17.98
C ALA A 270 3.17 -40.72 -16.60
N TYR A 271 3.38 -41.56 -15.60
CA TYR A 271 3.05 -41.20 -14.21
C TYR A 271 3.87 -39.98 -13.73
N HIS A 272 5.18 -40.01 -13.97
CA HIS A 272 6.07 -38.92 -13.59
C HIS A 272 5.73 -37.61 -14.34
N HIS A 273 5.40 -37.72 -15.63
CA HIS A 273 4.96 -36.59 -16.43
C HIS A 273 3.60 -36.05 -15.96
N GLN A 274 2.63 -36.90 -15.65
CA GLN A 274 1.35 -36.47 -15.10
C GLN A 274 1.47 -35.84 -13.72
N VAL A 275 2.36 -36.36 -12.89
CA VAL A 275 2.64 -35.81 -11.55
C VAL A 275 3.30 -34.45 -11.62
N LEU A 276 4.19 -34.23 -12.59
CA LEU A 276 4.80 -32.91 -12.82
C LEU A 276 3.83 -31.91 -13.47
N THR A 277 2.83 -32.39 -14.21
CA THR A 277 1.86 -31.51 -14.90
C THR A 277 0.63 -31.18 -14.09
N ARG A 278 0.34 -31.93 -13.03
CA ARG A 278 -0.80 -31.71 -12.16
C ARG A 278 -0.32 -31.27 -10.76
N SER A 279 -0.87 -30.17 -10.27
CA SER A 279 -0.62 -29.78 -8.89
C SER A 279 -1.32 -30.73 -7.93
N TYR A 280 -0.66 -31.04 -6.83
CA TYR A 280 -1.19 -31.87 -5.76
C TYR A 280 -2.20 -31.14 -4.87
N PHE A 281 -2.41 -29.84 -5.10
CA PHE A 281 -3.29 -29.03 -4.27
C PHE A 281 -4.75 -29.18 -4.69
N GLN A 282 -5.62 -29.19 -3.72
CA GLN A 282 -7.03 -29.06 -4.00
C GLN A 282 -7.31 -27.73 -4.71
N LYS A 283 -8.15 -27.79 -5.75
CA LYS A 283 -8.62 -26.62 -6.48
C LYS A 283 -7.55 -25.78 -7.20
N ILE A 284 -6.37 -26.37 -7.42
CA ILE A 284 -5.34 -25.80 -8.32
C ILE A 284 -5.14 -26.71 -9.52
N LYS A 285 -5.01 -26.09 -10.68
CA LYS A 285 -4.47 -26.72 -11.89
C LYS A 285 -3.22 -25.97 -12.33
N PHE A 286 -2.08 -26.64 -12.31
CA PHE A 286 -0.84 -26.11 -12.82
C PHE A 286 -0.31 -26.99 -13.95
N ASN A 287 -0.15 -26.38 -15.14
CA ASN A 287 0.52 -27.01 -16.26
C ASN A 287 1.98 -26.56 -16.28
N SER A 288 2.88 -27.47 -15.91
CA SER A 288 4.31 -27.14 -15.78
C SER A 288 4.98 -26.88 -17.13
N LYS A 289 4.44 -27.38 -18.24
CA LYS A 289 4.99 -27.14 -19.58
C LYS A 289 4.64 -25.74 -20.08
N ASP A 290 3.37 -25.37 -20.01
CA ASP A 290 2.88 -24.06 -20.46
C ASP A 290 2.91 -23.02 -19.33
N ARG A 291 3.27 -23.45 -18.12
CA ARG A 291 3.33 -22.63 -16.89
C ARG A 291 2.02 -21.89 -16.58
N ILE A 292 0.90 -22.44 -17.03
CA ILE A 292 -0.43 -21.88 -16.74
C ILE A 292 -0.88 -22.37 -15.38
N PHE A 293 -1.19 -21.43 -14.53
CA PHE A 293 -1.66 -21.61 -13.16
C PHE A 293 -3.12 -21.17 -13.06
N ARG A 294 -3.98 -22.04 -12.53
CA ARG A 294 -5.41 -21.78 -12.39
C ARG A 294 -5.87 -22.17 -11.00
N ILE A 295 -6.57 -21.29 -10.35
CA ILE A 295 -7.26 -21.56 -9.08
C ILE A 295 -8.74 -21.72 -9.37
N LEU A 296 -9.34 -22.74 -8.76
CA LEU A 296 -10.76 -23.06 -8.89
C LEU A 296 -11.49 -22.76 -7.58
N SER A 297 -12.73 -22.28 -7.68
CA SER A 297 -13.65 -22.10 -6.56
C SER A 297 -14.06 -23.45 -5.93
N HIS A 298 -14.87 -23.41 -4.90
CA HIS A 298 -15.50 -24.59 -4.32
C HIS A 298 -16.35 -25.36 -5.32
N GLU A 299 -16.95 -24.67 -6.29
CA GLU A 299 -17.80 -25.20 -7.36
C GLU A 299 -17.02 -25.67 -8.61
N ASP A 300 -15.70 -25.78 -8.55
CA ASP A 300 -14.81 -26.09 -9.66
C ASP A 300 -14.82 -25.05 -10.81
N LYS A 301 -15.34 -23.86 -10.57
CA LYS A 301 -15.26 -22.73 -11.49
C LYS A 301 -13.89 -22.09 -11.40
N GLU A 302 -13.31 -21.71 -12.54
CA GLU A 302 -12.05 -20.97 -12.59
C GLU A 302 -12.24 -19.56 -12.01
N VAL A 303 -11.45 -19.23 -10.99
CA VAL A 303 -11.49 -17.95 -10.29
C VAL A 303 -10.38 -17.03 -10.77
N ILE A 304 -9.19 -17.57 -10.95
CA ILE A 304 -8.05 -16.82 -11.46
C ILE A 304 -7.19 -17.70 -12.35
N SER A 305 -6.72 -17.14 -13.44
CA SER A 305 -5.76 -17.73 -14.37
C SER A 305 -4.54 -16.82 -14.51
N GLY A 306 -3.37 -17.43 -14.58
CA GLY A 306 -2.12 -16.70 -14.76
C GLY A 306 -1.04 -17.54 -15.42
N HIS A 307 -0.08 -16.86 -15.99
CA HIS A 307 1.12 -17.43 -16.58
C HIS A 307 2.31 -17.16 -15.66
N LEU A 308 2.86 -18.23 -15.07
CA LEU A 308 3.96 -18.14 -14.12
C LEU A 308 5.30 -18.20 -14.86
N GLY A 309 6.28 -17.41 -14.37
CA GLY A 309 7.63 -17.39 -14.92
C GLY A 309 7.68 -16.99 -16.39
N VAL A 310 6.98 -15.92 -16.77
CA VAL A 310 6.87 -15.47 -18.18
C VAL A 310 8.24 -15.24 -18.82
N THR A 311 9.24 -14.87 -18.03
CA THR A 311 10.62 -14.60 -18.48
C THR A 311 11.48 -15.85 -18.61
N LEU A 312 10.96 -17.04 -18.29
CA LEU A 312 11.67 -18.28 -18.48
C LEU A 312 11.55 -18.76 -19.92
N ASP A 313 12.65 -19.27 -20.48
CA ASP A 313 12.65 -19.90 -21.79
C ASP A 313 11.69 -21.10 -21.83
N SER A 314 10.93 -21.22 -22.93
CA SER A 314 9.89 -22.24 -23.08
C SER A 314 10.41 -23.67 -23.19
N ASP A 315 11.68 -23.85 -23.58
CA ASP A 315 12.22 -25.15 -23.98
C ASP A 315 12.77 -25.99 -22.81
N THR A 316 12.88 -25.41 -21.61
CA THR A 316 13.38 -26.13 -20.45
C THR A 316 12.24 -26.76 -19.66
N ALA A 317 12.20 -28.08 -19.60
CA ALA A 317 11.28 -28.79 -18.71
C ALA A 317 11.74 -28.70 -17.26
N PRO A 318 10.83 -28.41 -16.31
CA PRO A 318 11.16 -28.38 -14.90
C PRO A 318 11.32 -29.78 -14.31
N PHE A 319 12.06 -29.89 -13.22
CA PHE A 319 12.19 -31.10 -12.41
C PHE A 319 11.91 -30.79 -10.93
N HIS A 320 11.63 -31.80 -10.14
CA HIS A 320 11.47 -31.63 -8.69
C HIS A 320 12.82 -31.31 -8.02
N CYS A 321 12.82 -30.39 -7.08
CA CYS A 321 14.02 -30.04 -6.32
C CYS A 321 14.57 -31.26 -5.61
N LEU A 322 15.90 -31.46 -5.67
CA LEU A 322 16.57 -32.62 -5.08
C LEU A 322 16.43 -32.71 -3.56
N GLU A 323 16.28 -31.57 -2.87
CA GLU A 323 16.19 -31.49 -1.43
C GLU A 323 14.81 -31.86 -0.86
N ASN A 324 13.80 -32.02 -1.71
CA ASN A 324 12.40 -32.16 -1.30
C ASN A 324 11.74 -33.42 -1.81
N HIS A 325 12.29 -34.55 -1.48
CA HIS A 325 11.53 -35.79 -1.60
C HIS A 325 10.37 -35.75 -0.59
N ARG A 326 9.20 -35.25 -1.03
CA ARG A 326 7.91 -35.29 -0.34
C ARG A 326 7.95 -34.66 1.06
N ARG A 327 7.82 -33.35 1.12
CA ARG A 327 7.41 -32.73 2.37
C ARG A 327 6.01 -33.23 2.73
N SER A 328 5.83 -33.67 3.95
CA SER A 328 4.54 -34.11 4.50
C SER A 328 3.49 -32.97 4.56
N ASP A 329 3.92 -31.72 4.38
CA ASP A 329 3.09 -30.53 4.37
C ASP A 329 2.37 -30.25 3.03
N GLY A 330 2.57 -31.08 2.01
CA GLY A 330 1.97 -30.91 0.70
C GLY A 330 2.62 -29.84 -0.17
N SER A 331 3.69 -29.18 0.26
CA SER A 331 4.41 -28.19 -0.54
C SER A 331 5.11 -28.84 -1.74
N VAL A 332 5.18 -28.09 -2.85
CA VAL A 332 5.84 -28.52 -4.09
C VAL A 332 6.99 -27.60 -4.39
N CYS A 333 8.15 -28.16 -4.73
CA CYS A 333 9.28 -27.43 -5.25
C CYS A 333 9.61 -27.91 -6.66
N ILE A 334 9.69 -26.96 -7.58
CA ILE A 334 10.01 -27.18 -8.99
C ILE A 334 11.18 -26.30 -9.38
N GLU A 335 12.14 -26.87 -10.10
CA GLU A 335 13.35 -26.17 -10.54
C GLU A 335 13.55 -26.30 -12.05
N TRP A 336 13.93 -25.22 -12.68
CA TRP A 336 14.36 -25.13 -14.07
C TRP A 336 15.90 -25.04 -14.13
N ASN A 337 16.54 -26.20 -14.20
CA ASN A 337 17.97 -26.47 -14.44
C ASN A 337 18.94 -25.33 -14.04
N GLY A 338 18.98 -24.98 -12.76
CA GLY A 338 19.85 -23.94 -12.24
C GLY A 338 19.51 -22.51 -12.70
N ILE A 339 18.33 -22.30 -13.28
CA ILE A 339 17.85 -21.00 -13.75
C ILE A 339 16.96 -20.35 -12.71
N ALA A 340 15.90 -21.07 -12.30
CA ALA A 340 14.91 -20.61 -11.35
C ALA A 340 14.35 -21.76 -10.53
N ARG A 341 13.89 -21.44 -9.33
CA ARG A 341 13.18 -22.37 -8.45
C ARG A 341 11.87 -21.77 -8.02
N LEU A 342 10.79 -22.54 -8.09
CA LEU A 342 9.46 -22.17 -7.64
C LEU A 342 9.04 -23.09 -6.49
N HIS A 343 8.71 -22.48 -5.35
CA HIS A 343 8.05 -23.15 -4.24
C HIS A 343 6.56 -22.78 -4.24
N LEU A 344 5.72 -23.78 -4.19
CA LEU A 344 4.27 -23.65 -4.03
C LEU A 344 3.88 -24.24 -2.68
N ASN A 345 3.22 -23.47 -1.86
CA ASN A 345 2.68 -23.90 -0.58
C ASN A 345 1.18 -23.61 -0.51
N PHE A 346 0.46 -24.41 0.26
CA PHE A 346 -0.99 -24.32 0.41
C PHE A 346 -1.36 -24.29 1.89
N GLU A 347 -2.28 -23.41 2.23
CA GLU A 347 -2.82 -23.25 3.55
C GLU A 347 -4.35 -23.19 3.46
N ASP A 348 -5.03 -24.17 4.07
CA ASP A 348 -6.49 -24.18 4.17
C ASP A 348 -6.89 -23.82 5.60
N LYS A 349 -7.59 -22.71 5.74
CA LYS A 349 -8.07 -22.17 7.04
C LYS A 349 -9.58 -22.31 7.20
N GLN A 350 -10.21 -23.25 6.52
CA GLN A 350 -11.65 -23.51 6.54
C GLN A 350 -12.51 -22.35 5.95
N VAL A 351 -12.20 -21.11 6.29
CA VAL A 351 -12.92 -19.91 5.84
C VAL A 351 -12.35 -19.39 4.52
N PHE A 352 -11.04 -19.47 4.35
CA PHE A 352 -10.34 -19.05 3.15
C PHE A 352 -9.14 -19.95 2.86
N ARG A 353 -8.79 -20.04 1.59
CA ARG A 353 -7.63 -20.80 1.12
C ARG A 353 -6.57 -19.87 0.63
N CYS A 354 -5.32 -20.13 0.99
CA CYS A 354 -4.19 -19.37 0.54
C CYS A 354 -3.15 -20.24 -0.14
N TYR A 355 -2.56 -19.70 -1.19
CA TYR A 355 -1.51 -20.31 -1.99
C TYR A 355 -0.32 -19.36 -1.99
N THR A 356 0.81 -19.83 -1.48
CA THR A 356 2.05 -19.05 -1.45
C THR A 356 2.94 -19.48 -2.58
N LEU A 357 3.35 -18.53 -3.41
CA LEU A 357 4.25 -18.71 -4.52
C LEU A 357 5.56 -17.97 -4.21
N GLN A 358 6.67 -18.70 -4.26
CA GLN A 358 7.99 -18.18 -3.96
C GLN A 358 8.94 -18.54 -5.10
N TRP A 359 9.32 -17.53 -5.87
CA TRP A 359 10.31 -17.65 -6.92
C TRP A 359 11.69 -17.25 -6.41
N GLN A 360 12.66 -18.05 -6.71
CA GLN A 360 14.06 -17.77 -6.49
C GLN A 360 14.80 -17.80 -7.81
N ALA A 361 15.37 -16.68 -8.24
CA ALA A 361 16.35 -16.68 -9.32
C ALA A 361 17.61 -17.38 -8.84
N LEU A 362 18.18 -18.29 -9.65
CA LEU A 362 19.40 -19.03 -9.35
C LEU A 362 20.59 -18.49 -10.14
N ARG A 363 20.36 -17.68 -11.17
CA ARG A 363 21.43 -17.04 -11.95
C ARG A 363 21.11 -15.55 -12.18
N PRO A 364 22.15 -14.73 -12.37
CA PRO A 364 21.98 -13.32 -12.72
C PRO A 364 21.21 -13.14 -14.04
N GLY A 365 20.46 -12.05 -14.16
CA GLY A 365 19.72 -11.67 -15.36
C GLY A 365 18.31 -12.25 -15.47
N LEU A 366 17.94 -13.22 -14.63
CA LEU A 366 16.56 -13.66 -14.54
C LEU A 366 15.76 -12.72 -13.64
N LEU A 367 14.61 -12.28 -14.14
CA LEU A 367 13.63 -11.47 -13.44
C LEU A 367 12.36 -12.29 -13.26
N PRO A 368 12.14 -12.93 -12.09
CA PRO A 368 10.92 -13.68 -11.85
C PRO A 368 9.70 -12.82 -12.13
N THR A 369 8.83 -13.26 -13.04
CA THR A 369 7.67 -12.50 -13.51
C THR A 369 6.48 -13.43 -13.67
N ASP A 370 5.37 -13.11 -13.02
CA ASP A 370 4.10 -13.81 -13.13
C ASP A 370 3.02 -12.84 -13.58
N CYS A 371 2.23 -13.23 -14.58
CA CYS A 371 1.17 -12.40 -15.16
C CYS A 371 -0.18 -13.09 -15.01
N TYR A 372 -1.19 -12.35 -14.55
CA TYR A 372 -2.56 -12.82 -14.35
C TYR A 372 -3.51 -12.14 -15.32
N GLU A 373 -4.57 -12.84 -15.70
CA GLU A 373 -5.54 -12.34 -16.67
C GLU A 373 -6.44 -11.24 -16.05
N LEU A 374 -6.60 -10.13 -16.78
CA LEU A 374 -7.47 -8.99 -16.43
C LEU A 374 -8.83 -9.03 -17.17
N LYS A 375 -9.20 -10.13 -17.79
CA LYS A 375 -10.49 -10.20 -18.50
C LYS A 375 -11.63 -9.80 -17.56
N ARG A 376 -12.61 -9.07 -18.09
CA ARG A 376 -13.76 -8.58 -17.34
C ARG A 376 -14.53 -9.72 -16.66
N ASP A 377 -14.58 -10.88 -17.29
CA ASP A 377 -15.23 -12.07 -16.74
C ASP A 377 -14.50 -12.64 -15.52
N ASN A 378 -13.21 -12.26 -15.33
CA ASN A 378 -12.39 -12.65 -14.20
C ASN A 378 -12.44 -11.58 -13.08
N GLY A 379 -13.41 -10.68 -13.08
CA GLY A 379 -13.65 -9.65 -12.08
C GLY A 379 -12.80 -8.39 -12.23
N LEU A 380 -13.03 -7.44 -11.34
CA LEU A 380 -12.33 -6.16 -11.28
C LEU A 380 -11.32 -6.16 -10.14
N TRP A 381 -10.11 -5.67 -10.41
CA TRP A 381 -9.04 -5.55 -9.43
C TRP A 381 -9.02 -4.18 -8.76
N PHE A 382 -8.81 -4.17 -7.46
CA PHE A 382 -8.66 -2.99 -6.61
C PHE A 382 -7.44 -3.14 -5.71
N GLY A 383 -6.98 -2.05 -5.10
CA GLY A 383 -5.90 -2.08 -4.12
C GLY A 383 -4.58 -1.54 -4.64
N GLY A 384 -3.50 -1.79 -3.90
CA GLY A 384 -2.17 -1.27 -4.19
C GLY A 384 -1.97 0.22 -3.87
N GLY A 385 -3.03 0.98 -3.58
CA GLY A 385 -3.00 2.43 -3.42
C GLY A 385 -3.37 3.16 -4.71
N ILE A 386 -3.19 4.47 -4.73
CA ILE A 386 -3.47 5.28 -5.92
C ILE A 386 -2.37 5.15 -6.96
N THR A 387 -2.77 5.17 -8.23
CA THR A 387 -1.88 5.16 -9.40
C THR A 387 -1.94 6.50 -10.12
N LYS A 388 -1.01 6.78 -11.02
CA LYS A 388 -0.94 8.03 -11.81
C LYS A 388 -2.18 8.21 -12.65
N GLY A 389 -3.02 7.54 -12.96
CA GLY A 389 -4.29 7.77 -13.66
C GLY A 389 -5.48 7.81 -12.72
N GLN A 390 -5.28 7.46 -11.45
CA GLN A 390 -6.32 7.34 -10.44
C GLN A 390 -7.53 6.51 -10.86
N GLU A 391 -7.28 5.48 -11.62
CA GLU A 391 -8.32 4.63 -12.19
C GLU A 391 -9.07 3.87 -11.09
N TRP A 392 -10.36 3.94 -11.14
CA TRP A 392 -11.27 3.06 -10.40
C TRP A 392 -11.91 2.07 -11.39
N SER A 393 -11.63 0.84 -11.35
CA SER A 393 -10.76 -0.06 -10.61
C SER A 393 -9.34 -0.08 -11.18
N LEU A 394 -8.40 -0.72 -10.48
CA LEU A 394 -7.03 -0.93 -10.97
C LEU A 394 -6.98 -1.66 -12.33
N SER A 395 -8.01 -2.44 -12.68
CA SER A 395 -8.14 -3.10 -13.99
C SER A 395 -8.20 -2.14 -15.17
N TYR A 396 -8.51 -0.88 -14.96
CA TYR A 396 -8.53 0.14 -16.00
C TYR A 396 -7.19 0.86 -16.18
N ALA A 397 -6.26 0.69 -15.25
CA ALA A 397 -4.91 1.23 -15.39
C ALA A 397 -4.15 0.58 -16.54
N ASN A 398 -3.23 1.30 -17.14
CA ASN A 398 -2.35 0.82 -18.21
C ASN A 398 -0.98 1.44 -18.08
N PHE A 399 0.01 0.66 -17.66
CA PHE A 399 1.39 1.11 -17.49
C PHE A 399 2.36 -0.08 -17.55
N ASP A 400 3.57 0.20 -18.02
CA ASP A 400 4.66 -0.76 -18.05
C ASP A 400 5.18 -1.08 -16.64
N PHE A 401 6.12 -2.01 -16.54
CA PHE A 401 6.71 -2.38 -15.26
C PHE A 401 7.38 -1.21 -14.58
N MET A 402 6.80 -0.78 -13.48
CA MET A 402 7.30 0.31 -12.64
C MET A 402 7.63 -0.18 -11.23
N PRO A 403 8.70 0.33 -10.61
CA PRO A 403 9.03 0.02 -9.22
C PRO A 403 7.86 0.37 -8.29
N TYR A 404 7.45 -0.58 -7.47
CA TYR A 404 6.36 -0.38 -6.52
C TYR A 404 6.90 0.23 -5.22
N ALA A 405 6.95 1.54 -5.19
CA ALA A 405 7.39 2.34 -4.06
C ALA A 405 6.55 3.60 -3.92
N SER A 406 6.45 4.15 -2.71
CA SER A 406 5.73 5.38 -2.45
C SER A 406 6.32 6.57 -3.21
N GLY A 407 5.47 7.36 -3.82
CA GLY A 407 5.85 8.50 -4.65
C GLY A 407 4.76 9.58 -4.69
N ASP A 408 5.00 10.58 -5.51
CA ASP A 408 3.98 11.54 -5.93
C ASP A 408 3.28 11.00 -7.18
N HIS A 409 2.01 10.64 -7.08
CA HIS A 409 1.26 10.04 -8.20
C HIS A 409 1.12 10.95 -9.43
N LYS A 410 1.41 12.25 -9.31
CA LYS A 410 1.46 13.19 -10.43
C LYS A 410 2.72 13.01 -11.29
N VAL A 411 3.80 12.55 -10.66
CA VAL A 411 5.11 12.34 -11.28
C VAL A 411 5.42 10.85 -11.41
N HIS A 412 5.27 10.11 -10.31
CA HIS A 412 5.57 8.69 -10.21
C HIS A 412 4.30 7.85 -10.44
N GLN A 413 4.45 6.57 -10.70
CA GLN A 413 3.33 5.67 -10.96
C GLN A 413 2.44 5.45 -9.74
N PHE A 414 3.02 5.46 -8.52
CA PHE A 414 2.29 5.19 -7.27
C PHE A 414 2.32 6.40 -6.34
N GLY A 415 1.27 6.54 -5.53
CA GLY A 415 1.11 7.61 -4.56
C GLY A 415 1.87 7.39 -3.25
N ASN A 416 1.61 8.25 -2.28
CA ASN A 416 2.29 8.29 -0.98
C ASN A 416 1.86 7.19 0.00
N ALA A 417 0.67 6.61 -0.15
CA ALA A 417 0.24 5.46 0.63
C ALA A 417 0.17 4.24 -0.27
N VAL A 418 0.97 3.24 0.06
CA VAL A 418 1.09 1.99 -0.68
C VAL A 418 0.91 0.81 0.27
N LYS A 419 0.32 -0.26 -0.24
CA LYS A 419 0.25 -1.55 0.43
C LYS A 419 0.24 -2.62 -0.63
N ARG A 420 1.11 -3.59 -0.51
CA ARG A 420 1.28 -4.69 -1.47
C ARG A 420 0.13 -5.69 -1.40
N TYR A 421 -1.09 -5.15 -1.45
CA TYR A 421 -2.35 -5.86 -1.32
C TYR A 421 -3.28 -5.49 -2.46
N PHE A 422 -3.73 -6.49 -3.20
CA PHE A 422 -4.61 -6.36 -4.36
C PHE A 422 -5.78 -7.31 -4.18
N ILE A 423 -7.00 -6.86 -4.42
CA ILE A 423 -8.20 -7.65 -4.25
C ILE A 423 -9.07 -7.60 -5.50
N ASN A 424 -9.68 -8.74 -5.83
CA ASN A 424 -10.53 -8.90 -7.00
C ASN A 424 -11.98 -9.12 -6.58
N SER A 425 -12.92 -8.59 -7.36
CA SER A 425 -14.36 -8.64 -7.10
C SER A 425 -14.96 -10.05 -7.03
N ILE A 426 -14.25 -11.06 -7.52
CA ILE A 426 -14.69 -12.48 -7.45
C ILE A 426 -14.12 -13.24 -6.24
N GLY A 427 -13.63 -12.54 -5.23
CA GLY A 427 -13.15 -13.15 -3.99
C GLY A 427 -11.73 -13.69 -4.07
N VAL A 428 -10.83 -13.01 -4.77
CA VAL A 428 -9.40 -13.30 -4.82
C VAL A 428 -8.62 -12.11 -4.26
N ALA A 429 -7.64 -12.37 -3.40
CA ALA A 429 -6.70 -11.35 -2.95
C ALA A 429 -5.26 -11.81 -3.14
N MET A 430 -4.40 -10.88 -3.54
CA MET A 430 -2.96 -11.07 -3.62
C MET A 430 -2.26 -10.19 -2.60
N GLN A 431 -1.29 -10.76 -1.90
CA GLN A 431 -0.41 -10.03 -1.00
C GLN A 431 1.04 -10.37 -1.33
N VAL A 432 1.81 -9.36 -1.74
CA VAL A 432 3.22 -9.52 -2.08
C VAL A 432 4.10 -9.21 -0.88
N SER A 433 5.13 -10.04 -0.68
CA SER A 433 6.10 -9.87 0.40
C SER A 433 6.84 -8.53 0.29
N GLU A 434 7.07 -7.87 1.42
CA GLU A 434 7.85 -6.63 1.48
C GLU A 434 9.32 -6.82 1.09
N ARG A 435 9.84 -8.03 1.17
CA ARG A 435 11.21 -8.38 0.75
C ARG A 435 11.38 -8.48 -0.75
N THR A 436 10.27 -8.60 -1.49
CA THR A 436 10.31 -8.65 -2.95
C THR A 436 10.64 -7.27 -3.51
N PRO A 437 11.68 -7.11 -4.35
CA PRO A 437 11.91 -5.90 -5.11
C PRO A 437 10.86 -5.80 -6.22
N LEU A 438 9.63 -5.43 -5.84
CA LEU A 438 8.45 -5.52 -6.67
C LEU A 438 8.42 -4.42 -7.74
N GLN A 439 8.25 -4.85 -8.98
CA GLN A 439 7.76 -4.02 -10.08
C GLN A 439 6.38 -4.52 -10.50
N LEU A 440 5.47 -3.59 -10.66
CA LEU A 440 4.11 -3.85 -11.10
C LEU A 440 3.93 -3.37 -12.54
N GLY A 441 3.24 -4.15 -13.37
CA GLY A 441 2.85 -3.76 -14.72
C GLY A 441 1.42 -4.18 -15.02
N ILE A 442 0.68 -3.33 -15.71
CA ILE A 442 -0.68 -3.60 -16.16
C ILE A 442 -0.75 -3.30 -17.65
N ASN A 443 -0.97 -4.34 -18.45
CA ASN A 443 -1.13 -4.21 -19.89
C ASN A 443 -2.57 -4.55 -20.29
N ARG A 444 -3.35 -3.52 -20.60
CA ARG A 444 -4.74 -3.68 -21.02
C ARG A 444 -4.88 -4.29 -22.42
N THR A 445 -3.91 -4.10 -23.29
CA THR A 445 -3.93 -4.66 -24.65
C THR A 445 -3.85 -6.18 -24.61
N GLU A 446 -3.01 -6.69 -23.73
CA GLU A 446 -2.82 -8.12 -23.51
C GLU A 446 -3.71 -8.67 -22.38
N ASN A 447 -4.48 -7.82 -21.70
CA ASN A 447 -5.28 -8.15 -20.53
C ASN A 447 -4.45 -8.81 -19.42
N GLN A 448 -3.33 -8.21 -19.05
CA GLN A 448 -2.39 -8.77 -18.08
C GLN A 448 -2.15 -7.83 -16.90
N PHE A 449 -2.17 -8.42 -15.71
CA PHE A 449 -1.70 -7.85 -14.45
C PHE A 449 -0.47 -8.62 -14.01
N CYS A 450 0.68 -7.99 -14.00
CA CYS A 450 1.96 -8.66 -13.85
C CYS A 450 2.72 -8.21 -12.62
N LEU A 451 3.27 -9.19 -11.88
CA LEU A 451 4.19 -9.01 -10.78
C LEU A 451 5.58 -9.43 -11.23
N ARG A 452 6.57 -8.57 -11.06
CA ARG A 452 7.98 -8.85 -11.39
C ARG A 452 8.86 -8.55 -10.18
N ALA A 453 9.81 -9.41 -9.91
CA ALA A 453 10.89 -9.10 -9.00
C ALA A 453 12.13 -8.65 -9.80
N ALA A 454 12.52 -7.40 -9.62
CA ALA A 454 13.69 -6.83 -10.28
C ALA A 454 14.41 -5.88 -9.33
N ASN A 455 15.69 -6.16 -9.10
CA ASN A 455 16.57 -5.22 -8.44
C ASN A 455 16.95 -4.12 -9.44
N ASP A 456 16.89 -2.89 -9.01
CA ASP A 456 17.36 -1.73 -9.76
C ASP A 456 18.45 -0.97 -8.98
N ASP A 457 19.02 0.06 -9.58
CA ASP A 457 20.07 0.84 -8.97
C ASP A 457 19.55 2.09 -8.22
N PHE A 458 18.25 2.32 -8.22
CA PHE A 458 17.64 3.48 -7.58
C PHE A 458 16.70 3.10 -6.45
N THR A 459 15.57 2.45 -6.75
CA THR A 459 14.50 2.17 -5.77
C THR A 459 14.87 1.03 -4.84
N PHE A 460 15.50 -0.03 -5.37
CA PHE A 460 15.82 -1.25 -4.61
C PHE A 460 17.35 -1.45 -4.50
N VAL A 461 18.04 -0.41 -4.05
CA VAL A 461 19.52 -0.40 -3.98
C VAL A 461 20.09 -1.19 -2.80
N ASN A 462 19.38 -1.25 -1.69
CA ASN A 462 19.81 -2.01 -0.50
C ASN A 462 19.33 -3.46 -0.61
N ARG A 463 20.14 -4.29 -1.23
CA ARG A 463 19.78 -5.69 -1.48
C ARG A 463 20.26 -6.57 -0.36
N LEU A 464 19.34 -7.28 0.28
CA LEU A 464 19.68 -8.38 1.18
C LEU A 464 20.13 -9.61 0.41
N THR A 465 19.55 -9.83 -0.78
CA THR A 465 19.89 -10.93 -1.66
C THR A 465 20.42 -10.42 -3.00
N PRO A 466 21.50 -10.99 -3.53
CA PRO A 466 22.07 -10.56 -4.81
C PRO A 466 21.17 -10.86 -6.01
N LEU A 467 20.28 -11.86 -5.88
CA LEU A 467 19.34 -12.29 -6.92
C LEU A 467 17.92 -11.97 -6.49
N PRO A 468 17.06 -11.48 -7.42
CA PRO A 468 15.68 -11.13 -7.08
C PRO A 468 14.87 -12.37 -6.72
N GLN A 469 14.00 -12.19 -5.71
CA GLN A 469 13.04 -13.20 -5.26
C GLN A 469 11.64 -12.60 -5.35
N LEU A 470 10.70 -13.33 -5.97
CA LEU A 470 9.29 -12.95 -6.03
C LEU A 470 8.53 -13.87 -5.08
N ASP A 471 8.06 -13.30 -3.98
CA ASP A 471 7.32 -14.00 -2.94
C ASP A 471 5.97 -13.31 -2.72
N TYR A 472 4.89 -14.04 -2.93
CA TYR A 472 3.54 -13.54 -2.77
C TYR A 472 2.56 -14.67 -2.45
N LYS A 473 1.40 -14.26 -1.92
CA LYS A 473 0.33 -15.12 -1.47
C LYS A 473 -0.96 -14.75 -2.18
N ILE A 474 -1.67 -15.75 -2.69
CA ILE A 474 -3.00 -15.61 -3.27
C ILE A 474 -3.99 -16.28 -2.32
N CYS A 475 -4.99 -15.54 -1.85
CA CYS A 475 -6.04 -16.05 -1.00
C CYS A 475 -7.39 -15.96 -1.72
N THR A 476 -8.26 -16.94 -1.49
CA THR A 476 -9.58 -17.02 -2.14
C THR A 476 -10.68 -17.34 -1.14
N THR A 477 -11.81 -16.67 -1.30
CA THR A 477 -13.08 -17.00 -0.64
C THR A 477 -14.25 -16.83 -1.64
N GLU A 478 -15.47 -17.02 -1.19
CA GLU A 478 -16.67 -16.83 -2.02
C GLU A 478 -17.10 -15.35 -2.12
N ASP A 479 -16.68 -14.50 -1.17
CA ASP A 479 -17.10 -13.12 -1.04
C ASP A 479 -15.90 -12.17 -0.86
N MET A 480 -15.85 -11.13 -1.71
CA MET A 480 -14.79 -10.11 -1.70
C MET A 480 -14.71 -9.33 -0.36
N ARG A 481 -15.85 -8.98 0.23
CA ARG A 481 -15.90 -8.24 1.49
C ARG A 481 -15.34 -9.08 2.63
N SER A 482 -15.79 -10.32 2.77
CA SER A 482 -15.28 -11.24 3.79
C SER A 482 -13.79 -11.50 3.63
N LEU A 483 -13.32 -11.65 2.38
CA LEU A 483 -11.89 -11.77 2.09
C LEU A 483 -11.12 -10.54 2.53
N HIS A 484 -11.65 -9.34 2.21
CA HIS A 484 -11.03 -8.09 2.62
C HIS A 484 -10.87 -8.01 4.14
N MET A 485 -11.93 -8.29 4.89
CA MET A 485 -11.88 -8.29 6.36
C MET A 485 -10.82 -9.26 6.89
N LEU A 486 -10.76 -10.49 6.34
CA LEU A 486 -9.77 -11.50 6.77
C LEU A 486 -8.32 -11.09 6.45
N MET A 487 -8.10 -10.42 5.33
CA MET A 487 -6.77 -10.01 4.89
C MET A 487 -6.27 -8.71 5.53
N THR A 488 -7.20 -7.84 5.95
CA THR A 488 -6.89 -6.53 6.54
C THR A 488 -7.12 -6.46 8.04
N GLN A 489 -7.68 -7.51 8.64
CA GLN A 489 -7.93 -7.58 10.08
C GLN A 489 -6.67 -7.26 10.88
N GLN A 490 -6.78 -6.25 11.73
CA GLN A 490 -5.71 -5.80 12.62
C GLN A 490 -6.32 -5.42 13.97
N SER A 491 -5.70 -5.86 15.05
CA SER A 491 -6.08 -5.44 16.40
C SER A 491 -5.52 -4.04 16.71
N LEU A 492 -5.96 -3.03 15.98
CA LEU A 492 -5.51 -1.64 16.18
C LEU A 492 -5.98 -1.07 17.52
N TRP A 493 -6.96 -1.72 18.13
CA TRP A 493 -7.50 -1.32 19.45
C TRP A 493 -6.59 -1.71 20.61
N ASP A 494 -5.76 -2.73 20.42
CA ASP A 494 -4.91 -3.25 21.49
C ASP A 494 -3.83 -2.25 21.88
N GLY A 495 -3.76 -1.95 23.19
CA GLY A 495 -2.74 -1.09 23.77
C GLY A 495 -2.95 0.42 23.55
N LEU A 496 -4.16 0.87 23.13
CA LEU A 496 -4.53 2.29 23.14
C LEU A 496 -4.80 2.74 24.57
N THR A 497 -4.27 3.91 24.92
CA THR A 497 -4.58 4.58 26.17
C THR A 497 -5.89 5.37 26.06
N GLU A 498 -6.48 5.76 27.19
CA GLU A 498 -7.65 6.65 27.19
C GLU A 498 -7.35 7.99 26.51
N GLN A 499 -6.10 8.44 26.59
CA GLN A 499 -5.66 9.68 25.92
C GLN A 499 -5.62 9.51 24.39
N ASP A 500 -5.11 8.35 23.89
CA ASP A 500 -5.10 8.06 22.45
C ASP A 500 -6.52 8.03 21.89
N ILE A 501 -7.47 7.44 22.62
CA ILE A 501 -8.89 7.39 22.26
C ILE A 501 -9.50 8.78 22.26
N ALA A 502 -9.17 9.62 23.24
CA ALA A 502 -9.65 11.00 23.30
C ALA A 502 -9.08 11.86 22.16
N GLU A 503 -7.80 11.68 21.80
CA GLU A 503 -7.21 12.35 20.63
C GLU A 503 -7.85 11.87 19.33
N LEU A 504 -8.07 10.58 19.18
CA LEU A 504 -8.75 10.03 18.00
C LEU A 504 -10.17 10.62 17.85
N HIS A 505 -10.94 10.68 18.93
CA HIS A 505 -12.26 11.32 18.93
C HIS A 505 -12.15 12.80 18.55
N SER A 506 -11.16 13.50 19.10
CA SER A 506 -10.92 14.92 18.78
C SER A 506 -10.66 15.14 17.29
N LEU A 507 -9.85 14.27 16.63
CA LEU A 507 -9.58 14.36 15.20
C LEU A 507 -10.80 14.05 14.32
N LEU A 508 -11.74 13.24 14.81
CA LEU A 508 -13.02 12.97 14.12
C LEU A 508 -14.01 14.13 14.28
N GLU A 509 -13.99 14.84 15.40
CA GLU A 509 -14.95 15.88 15.76
C GLU A 509 -14.53 17.28 15.34
N GLU A 510 -13.27 17.58 15.56
CA GLU A 510 -12.70 18.91 15.42
C GLU A 510 -11.97 19.07 14.09
N PRO A 511 -12.07 20.23 13.44
CA PRO A 511 -11.32 20.49 12.20
C PRO A 511 -9.81 20.55 12.44
N VAL A 512 -9.09 20.26 11.38
CA VAL A 512 -7.65 20.50 11.26
C VAL A 512 -7.44 21.81 10.51
N TRP A 513 -6.80 22.78 11.12
CA TRP A 513 -6.50 24.07 10.60
C TRP A 513 -5.06 24.10 10.10
N ARG A 514 -4.87 24.02 8.80
CA ARG A 514 -3.56 24.04 8.18
C ARG A 514 -3.29 25.41 7.61
N ILE A 515 -2.34 26.11 8.15
CA ILE A 515 -1.95 27.43 7.63
C ILE A 515 -1.55 27.26 6.14
N PRO A 516 -2.08 28.10 5.23
CA PRO A 516 -1.90 27.92 3.82
C PRO A 516 -0.44 27.74 3.41
N ASN A 517 -0.15 26.75 2.55
CA ASN A 517 1.18 26.49 2.00
C ASN A 517 1.74 27.67 1.17
N GLN A 518 0.87 28.61 0.82
CA GLN A 518 1.23 29.82 0.10
C GLN A 518 1.92 30.86 0.98
N ALA A 519 1.87 30.72 2.30
CA ALA A 519 2.78 31.45 3.15
C ALA A 519 4.20 30.98 2.84
N GLN A 520 4.85 31.69 1.92
CA GLN A 520 6.28 31.50 1.68
C GLN A 520 7.03 31.61 2.99
N ARG A 521 8.20 30.98 3.11
CA ARG A 521 9.02 30.96 4.31
C ARG A 521 9.05 32.33 5.01
N ASP A 522 9.23 33.39 4.26
CA ASP A 522 9.42 34.75 4.76
C ASP A 522 8.11 35.41 5.24
N ASN A 523 6.97 34.88 4.87
CA ASN A 523 5.66 35.46 5.23
C ASN A 523 5.02 34.77 6.43
N LEU A 524 5.43 33.58 6.82
CA LEU A 524 4.89 32.88 7.99
C LEU A 524 5.48 33.50 9.26
N ASN A 525 4.63 34.11 10.09
CA ASN A 525 4.98 34.74 11.36
C ASN A 525 3.85 34.57 12.39
N GLU A 526 4.04 35.08 13.61
CA GLU A 526 3.06 34.93 14.67
C GLU A 526 1.74 35.64 14.38
N SER A 527 1.75 36.82 13.71
CA SER A 527 0.53 37.55 13.38
C SER A 527 -0.38 36.70 12.47
N ILE A 528 0.21 36.05 11.45
CA ILE A 528 -0.55 35.17 10.56
C ILE A 528 -1.19 34.00 11.33
N ILE A 529 -0.48 33.43 12.31
CA ILE A 529 -1.03 32.35 13.14
C ILE A 529 -2.21 32.86 13.97
N CYS A 530 -2.08 34.04 14.57
CA CYS A 530 -3.13 34.67 15.37
C CYS A 530 -4.35 35.00 14.51
N ASP A 531 -4.16 35.72 13.40
CA ASP A 531 -5.24 36.16 12.52
C ASP A 531 -6.01 34.96 11.95
N TYR A 532 -5.27 33.92 11.51
CA TYR A 532 -5.88 32.70 11.01
C TYR A 532 -6.70 31.99 12.11
N SER A 533 -6.16 31.89 13.32
CA SER A 533 -6.85 31.25 14.43
C SER A 533 -8.12 32.00 14.86
N GLU A 534 -8.12 33.34 14.83
CA GLU A 534 -9.29 34.15 15.15
C GLU A 534 -10.42 33.94 14.14
N ASN A 535 -10.10 33.90 12.86
CA ASN A 535 -11.08 33.64 11.78
C ASN A 535 -11.58 32.18 11.80
N ALA A 536 -10.74 31.23 12.22
CA ALA A 536 -11.10 29.81 12.33
C ALA A 536 -12.15 29.52 13.42
N ILE A 537 -12.26 30.34 14.46
CA ILE A 537 -13.20 30.16 15.59
C ILE A 537 -14.65 30.03 15.11
N ALA A 538 -15.04 30.76 14.07
CA ALA A 538 -16.39 30.71 13.51
C ALA A 538 -16.80 29.29 13.09
N MET A 539 -15.83 28.53 12.55
CA MET A 539 -16.06 27.14 12.12
C MET A 539 -15.84 26.13 13.25
N GLY A 540 -15.06 26.45 14.26
CA GLY A 540 -14.82 25.62 15.44
C GLY A 540 -13.40 25.67 15.95
N LEU A 541 -13.20 25.14 17.15
CA LEU A 541 -11.88 24.87 17.69
C LEU A 541 -11.32 23.59 17.08
N GLY A 542 -10.02 23.38 17.14
CA GLY A 542 -9.41 22.15 16.60
C GLY A 542 -7.89 22.20 16.61
N HIS A 543 -7.30 21.51 15.66
CA HIS A 543 -5.86 21.31 15.57
C HIS A 543 -5.23 22.31 14.59
N ILE A 544 -4.39 23.20 15.08
CA ILE A 544 -3.64 24.15 14.23
C ILE A 544 -2.32 23.49 13.84
N VAL A 545 -2.16 23.16 12.57
CA VAL A 545 -0.93 22.60 12.01
C VAL A 545 -0.06 23.71 11.45
N ILE A 546 1.09 23.89 12.07
CA ILE A 546 2.12 24.81 11.60
C ILE A 546 3.05 24.00 10.66
N ASN A 547 3.23 24.50 9.44
CA ASN A 547 4.08 23.87 8.44
C ASN A 547 5.56 23.90 8.85
N GLU A 548 6.45 23.34 8.03
CA GLU A 548 7.88 23.19 8.28
C GLU A 548 8.64 24.50 8.53
N PHE A 549 8.05 25.63 8.18
CA PHE A 549 8.70 26.95 8.32
C PHE A 549 8.63 27.56 9.72
N TRP A 550 8.17 26.83 10.73
CA TRP A 550 8.31 27.24 12.12
C TRP A 550 9.79 27.26 12.58
N GLN A 551 10.67 26.55 11.90
CA GLN A 551 12.13 26.54 12.08
C GLN A 551 12.82 27.35 10.96
N GLU A 552 14.03 27.79 11.18
CA GLU A 552 14.79 28.52 10.18
C GLU A 552 15.23 27.60 9.04
N ASN A 553 15.82 26.46 9.37
CA ASN A 553 16.19 25.42 8.41
C ASN A 553 15.54 24.10 8.79
N ILE A 554 15.16 23.32 7.79
CA ILE A 554 14.62 21.97 8.01
C ILE A 554 15.62 21.14 8.82
N GLY A 555 15.19 20.60 9.95
CA GLY A 555 16.01 19.82 10.86
C GLY A 555 16.68 20.59 12.00
N ASP A 556 16.39 21.87 12.19
CA ASP A 556 16.88 22.65 13.33
C ASP A 556 16.23 22.20 14.65
N PHE A 557 14.98 21.78 14.59
CA PHE A 557 14.16 21.43 15.76
C PHE A 557 14.13 22.53 16.83
N THR A 558 14.27 23.77 16.38
CA THR A 558 14.17 24.98 17.20
C THR A 558 13.38 26.05 16.46
N VAL A 559 12.57 26.81 17.17
CA VAL A 559 11.73 27.85 16.59
C VAL A 559 12.61 29.01 16.10
N ASP A 560 12.31 29.52 14.92
CA ASP A 560 12.93 30.73 14.38
C ASP A 560 12.48 31.96 15.18
N ARG A 561 13.36 32.45 16.04
CA ARG A 561 13.07 33.56 16.94
C ARG A 561 12.95 34.91 16.24
N VAL A 562 13.33 35.06 15.01
CA VAL A 562 13.16 36.28 14.23
C VAL A 562 11.71 36.42 13.77
N ARG A 563 11.15 35.35 13.24
CA ARG A 563 9.76 35.30 12.76
C ARG A 563 8.75 35.03 13.89
N PHE A 564 9.19 34.38 14.95
CA PHE A 564 8.38 33.93 16.07
C PHE A 564 9.01 34.30 17.40
N PRO A 565 9.13 35.61 17.74
CA PRO A 565 9.82 36.06 18.96
C PRO A 565 9.10 35.63 20.23
N THR A 566 7.78 35.52 20.23
CA THR A 566 6.93 35.20 21.40
C THR A 566 6.00 34.01 21.16
N LEU A 567 6.40 33.06 20.27
CA LEU A 567 5.56 31.93 19.88
C LEU A 567 5.04 31.10 21.06
N LYS A 568 5.84 31.00 22.13
CA LYS A 568 5.38 30.30 23.34
C LYS A 568 4.14 30.94 23.94
N ASP A 569 4.14 32.24 24.11
CA ASP A 569 3.02 32.98 24.68
C ASP A 569 1.80 32.89 23.75
N THR A 570 2.04 32.95 22.45
CA THR A 570 1.01 32.77 21.43
C THR A 570 0.38 31.37 21.51
N ILE A 571 1.18 30.30 21.61
CA ILE A 571 0.69 28.93 21.77
C ILE A 571 -0.07 28.77 23.10
N ASP A 572 0.39 29.38 24.17
CA ASP A 572 -0.30 29.36 25.46
C ASP A 572 -1.67 30.07 25.40
N VAL A 573 -1.80 31.14 24.59
CA VAL A 573 -3.10 31.77 24.31
C VAL A 573 -3.98 30.85 23.49
N LEU A 574 -3.48 30.21 22.43
CA LEU A 574 -4.22 29.27 21.61
C LEU A 574 -4.72 28.07 22.42
N HIS A 575 -3.88 27.50 23.28
CA HIS A 575 -4.26 26.41 24.18
C HIS A 575 -5.36 26.82 25.17
N ARG A 576 -5.26 28.03 25.75
CA ARG A 576 -6.32 28.58 26.64
C ARG A 576 -7.63 28.80 25.90
N ARG A 577 -7.60 29.14 24.61
CA ARG A 577 -8.80 29.23 23.76
C ARG A 577 -9.37 27.86 23.39
N GLY A 578 -8.63 26.79 23.57
CA GLY A 578 -9.04 25.43 23.28
C GLY A 578 -8.51 24.84 21.99
N PHE A 579 -7.64 25.55 21.25
CA PHE A 579 -6.94 25.00 20.09
C PHE A 579 -5.82 24.05 20.54
N LYS A 580 -5.45 23.13 19.68
CA LYS A 580 -4.33 22.22 19.82
C LYS A 580 -3.31 22.53 18.75
N VAL A 581 -2.09 22.88 19.14
CA VAL A 581 -1.03 23.25 18.20
C VAL A 581 -0.20 22.01 17.87
N VAL A 582 0.07 21.82 16.57
CA VAL A 582 0.81 20.69 16.01
C VAL A 582 1.92 21.22 15.11
N PHE A 583 3.16 20.84 15.39
CA PHE A 583 4.29 21.16 14.52
C PHE A 583 4.51 20.08 13.45
N THR A 584 4.83 20.51 12.24
CA THR A 584 5.29 19.60 11.16
C THR A 584 6.77 19.29 11.39
N ILE A 585 7.09 18.00 11.47
CA ILE A 585 8.45 17.49 11.65
C ILE A 585 8.87 16.59 10.50
N GLN A 586 10.17 16.50 10.25
CA GLN A 586 10.73 15.72 9.14
C GLN A 586 11.99 14.96 9.59
N PRO A 587 12.34 13.83 8.90
CA PRO A 587 13.61 13.13 9.13
C PRO A 587 14.79 13.74 8.35
N PHE A 588 14.55 14.81 7.61
CA PHE A 588 15.55 15.49 6.79
C PHE A 588 16.23 16.60 7.60
N ILE A 589 17.55 16.72 7.45
CA ILE A 589 18.34 17.74 8.12
C ILE A 589 19.09 18.53 7.05
N SER A 590 18.72 19.80 6.87
CA SER A 590 19.40 20.70 5.93
C SER A 590 20.89 20.81 6.25
N THR A 591 21.72 20.89 5.22
CA THR A 591 23.16 21.14 5.38
C THR A 591 23.45 22.48 6.08
N ASP A 592 22.51 23.43 6.04
CA ASP A 592 22.60 24.72 6.69
C ASP A 592 22.20 24.66 8.18
N SER A 593 21.57 23.57 8.61
CA SER A 593 21.16 23.36 10.00
C SER A 593 22.38 23.13 10.91
N PRO A 594 22.44 23.75 12.09
CA PRO A 594 23.45 23.44 13.11
C PRO A 594 23.47 21.95 13.49
N ASN A 595 22.31 21.28 13.44
CA ASN A 595 22.17 19.87 13.76
C ASN A 595 22.82 18.96 12.71
N PHE A 596 23.04 19.42 11.48
CA PHE A 596 23.70 18.63 10.45
C PHE A 596 25.14 18.23 10.86
N LYS A 597 25.90 19.20 11.38
CA LYS A 597 27.27 18.96 11.87
C LYS A 597 27.30 17.93 13.02
N ASP A 598 26.36 18.03 13.97
CA ASP A 598 26.24 17.07 15.07
C ASP A 598 25.84 15.68 14.58
N ALA A 599 24.87 15.60 13.67
CA ALA A 599 24.42 14.35 13.08
C ALA A 599 25.52 13.63 12.28
N VAL A 600 26.34 14.38 11.54
CA VAL A 600 27.51 13.84 10.83
C VAL A 600 28.54 13.31 11.82
N ALA A 601 28.89 14.10 12.85
CA ALA A 601 29.88 13.70 13.86
C ALA A 601 29.48 12.42 14.61
N ARG A 602 28.19 12.25 14.89
CA ARG A 602 27.64 11.07 15.57
C ARG A 602 27.25 9.94 14.59
N LYS A 603 27.44 10.15 13.28
CA LYS A 603 27.06 9.17 12.22
C LYS A 603 25.60 8.77 12.28
N LEU A 604 24.72 9.74 12.46
CA LEU A 604 23.27 9.54 12.56
C LEU A 604 22.57 9.56 11.20
N LEU A 605 23.26 9.94 10.13
CA LEU A 605 22.70 10.09 8.80
C LEU A 605 22.96 8.85 7.93
N ILE A 606 22.07 8.60 7.00
CA ILE A 606 22.27 7.68 5.89
C ILE A 606 23.52 8.13 5.11
N TYR A 607 24.34 7.18 4.70
CA TYR A 607 25.61 7.48 4.05
C TYR A 607 25.64 6.97 2.60
N GLU A 608 26.60 7.49 1.84
CA GLU A 608 26.83 7.07 0.47
C GLU A 608 27.27 5.60 0.42
N ARG A 609 26.74 4.89 -0.54
CA ARG A 609 27.07 3.49 -0.78
C ARG A 609 28.56 3.34 -1.10
N TYR A 610 29.17 2.33 -0.51
CA TYR A 610 30.62 2.06 -0.60
C TYR A 610 31.54 3.14 0.00
N SER A 611 31.00 4.04 0.83
CA SER A 611 31.80 5.05 1.50
C SER A 611 32.51 4.47 2.73
N GLU A 612 33.83 4.36 2.70
CA GLU A 612 34.62 3.91 3.85
C GLU A 612 34.57 4.89 5.04
N ARG A 613 34.34 6.18 4.73
CA ARG A 613 34.30 7.25 5.74
C ARG A 613 32.89 7.57 6.24
N SER A 614 31.89 6.84 5.82
CA SER A 614 30.47 7.12 6.14
C SER A 614 30.11 8.57 5.77
N ILE A 615 30.41 8.98 4.54
CA ILE A 615 30.03 10.30 4.00
C ILE A 615 28.50 10.34 3.91
N PRO A 616 27.82 11.38 4.44
CA PRO A 616 26.38 11.50 4.36
C PRO A 616 25.91 11.50 2.90
N ALA A 617 24.93 10.66 2.58
CA ALA A 617 24.21 10.72 1.33
C ALA A 617 23.22 11.88 1.39
N LEU A 618 23.27 12.77 0.43
CA LEU A 618 22.47 13.99 0.39
C LEU A 618 21.31 13.85 -0.61
N THR A 619 20.20 14.47 -0.27
CA THR A 619 19.01 14.56 -1.12
C THR A 619 18.49 15.99 -1.13
N ARG A 620 17.64 16.29 -2.11
CA ARG A 620 16.86 17.53 -2.14
C ARG A 620 15.47 17.27 -1.55
N TYR A 621 15.04 18.12 -0.64
CA TYR A 621 13.74 17.98 -0.04
C TYR A 621 13.07 19.34 0.20
N LYS A 622 11.94 19.59 -0.46
CA LYS A 622 11.17 20.83 -0.40
C LYS A 622 12.04 22.09 -0.55
N SER A 623 12.04 22.97 0.43
CA SER A 623 12.84 24.21 0.44
C SER A 623 14.34 24.00 0.66
N SER A 624 14.75 22.83 1.17
CA SER A 624 16.18 22.51 1.33
C SER A 624 16.79 22.00 0.03
N SER A 625 17.76 22.74 -0.49
CA SER A 625 18.50 22.35 -1.68
C SER A 625 19.42 21.15 -1.45
N SER A 626 19.82 20.92 -0.20
CA SER A 626 20.67 19.82 0.21
C SER A 626 20.36 19.42 1.66
N ALA A 627 20.01 18.17 1.86
CA ALA A 627 19.68 17.62 3.18
C ALA A 627 20.22 16.22 3.36
N GLY A 628 20.69 15.89 4.55
CA GLY A 628 20.94 14.53 4.98
C GLY A 628 19.65 13.92 5.54
N VAL A 629 19.55 12.61 5.49
CA VAL A 629 18.40 11.84 6.00
C VAL A 629 18.86 11.08 7.25
N LEU A 630 18.07 11.10 8.32
CA LEU A 630 18.38 10.34 9.52
C LEU A 630 18.39 8.83 9.22
N ASP A 631 19.42 8.13 9.65
CA ASP A 631 19.49 6.66 9.53
C ASP A 631 18.75 6.00 10.71
N ILE A 632 17.49 5.68 10.50
CA ILE A 632 16.63 5.03 11.50
C ILE A 632 17.07 3.61 11.86
N THR A 633 17.93 3.00 11.04
CA THR A 633 18.52 1.67 11.33
C THR A 633 19.69 1.77 12.32
N ASN A 634 20.09 3.00 12.65
CA ASN A 634 21.09 3.29 13.68
C ASN A 634 20.39 3.54 15.03
N ASN A 635 20.67 2.71 16.01
CA ASN A 635 20.06 2.77 17.34
C ASN A 635 20.23 4.13 18.07
N ALA A 636 21.16 4.99 17.63
CA ALA A 636 21.39 6.30 18.21
C ALA A 636 20.54 7.41 17.57
N SER A 637 20.00 7.20 16.36
CA SER A 637 19.29 8.24 15.59
C SER A 637 17.91 8.55 16.16
N VAL A 638 17.12 7.51 16.47
CA VAL A 638 15.77 7.68 17.01
C VAL A 638 15.79 8.34 18.41
N PRO A 639 16.63 7.89 19.38
CA PRO A 639 16.73 8.58 20.67
C PRO A 639 17.15 10.04 20.54
N TRP A 640 18.08 10.37 19.63
CA TRP A 640 18.49 11.73 19.35
C TRP A 640 17.33 12.58 18.83
N LEU A 641 16.50 12.04 17.92
CA LEU A 641 15.31 12.75 17.42
C LEU A 641 14.27 12.92 18.54
N LEU A 642 13.97 11.85 19.28
CA LEU A 642 13.01 11.90 20.38
C LEU A 642 13.40 12.93 21.45
N GLU A 643 14.69 13.09 21.75
CA GLU A 643 15.17 14.14 22.65
C GLU A 643 14.83 15.55 22.14
N LYS A 644 14.98 15.79 20.82
CA LYS A 644 14.61 17.08 20.21
C LYS A 644 13.10 17.32 20.27
N LEU A 645 12.31 16.29 19.98
CA LEU A 645 10.84 16.39 20.03
C LEU A 645 10.33 16.59 21.46
N GLN A 646 10.94 15.91 22.44
CA GLN A 646 10.59 16.09 23.84
C GLN A 646 10.86 17.53 24.32
N ARG A 647 11.97 18.14 23.89
CA ARG A 647 12.25 19.56 24.19
C ARG A 647 11.17 20.48 23.62
N LEU A 648 10.68 20.23 22.40
CA LEU A 648 9.58 21.02 21.82
C LEU A 648 8.29 20.85 22.63
N LYS A 649 7.99 19.64 23.10
CA LYS A 649 6.84 19.38 23.98
C LYS A 649 6.95 20.14 25.28
N ASP A 650 8.13 20.10 25.94
CA ASP A 650 8.37 20.74 27.23
C ASP A 650 8.36 22.25 27.11
N GLU A 651 8.86 22.81 26.00
CA GLU A 651 8.97 24.25 25.80
C GLU A 651 7.64 24.87 25.36
N TYR A 652 6.91 24.21 24.42
CA TYR A 652 5.71 24.77 23.78
C TYR A 652 4.41 24.10 24.21
N GLY A 653 4.45 23.04 25.01
CA GLY A 653 3.26 22.36 25.49
C GLY A 653 2.49 21.60 24.37
N VAL A 654 3.12 21.37 23.22
CA VAL A 654 2.51 20.62 22.12
C VAL A 654 2.39 19.14 22.49
N LYS A 655 1.29 18.49 22.09
CA LYS A 655 1.04 17.08 22.42
C LYS A 655 1.41 16.14 21.30
N SER A 656 1.20 16.54 20.07
CA SER A 656 1.38 15.71 18.88
C SER A 656 2.07 16.47 17.76
N PHE A 657 2.59 15.71 16.77
CA PHE A 657 3.30 16.20 15.60
C PHE A 657 2.65 15.70 14.31
N TYR A 658 2.78 16.48 13.25
CA TYR A 658 2.54 16.00 11.89
C TYR A 658 3.88 15.54 11.31
N LEU A 659 4.00 14.24 10.98
CA LEU A 659 5.23 13.66 10.46
C LEU A 659 5.23 13.69 8.93
N ASP A 660 6.03 14.56 8.37
CA ASP A 660 6.24 14.67 6.95
C ASP A 660 7.48 13.87 6.52
N LEU A 661 7.21 12.65 6.08
CA LEU A 661 8.24 11.65 5.76
C LEU A 661 8.89 11.85 4.38
N GLY A 662 8.29 12.62 3.49
CA GLY A 662 8.56 12.50 2.08
C GLY A 662 8.04 11.16 1.52
N THR A 663 8.64 10.69 0.45
CA THR A 663 8.31 9.41 -0.19
C THR A 663 9.56 8.56 -0.39
N GLY A 664 9.43 7.35 -0.88
CA GLY A 664 10.58 6.50 -1.23
C GLY A 664 11.56 7.16 -2.20
N TYR A 665 11.05 8.02 -3.09
CA TYR A 665 11.88 8.79 -4.03
C TYR A 665 12.59 10.01 -3.44
N ASN A 666 12.32 10.36 -2.19
CA ASN A 666 13.07 11.41 -1.48
C ASN A 666 14.29 10.89 -0.74
N LEU A 667 14.50 9.57 -0.69
CA LEU A 667 15.75 9.02 -0.19
C LEU A 667 16.89 9.35 -1.18
N PRO A 668 18.16 9.51 -0.69
CA PRO A 668 19.28 9.81 -1.55
C PRO A 668 19.54 8.72 -2.58
N HIS A 669 20.06 9.09 -3.74
CA HIS A 669 20.60 8.11 -4.69
C HIS A 669 21.82 7.41 -4.11
N TYR A 670 22.04 6.13 -4.46
CA TYR A 670 23.21 5.36 -4.03
C TYR A 670 23.46 5.37 -2.52
N TYR A 671 22.40 5.36 -1.74
CA TYR A 671 22.47 5.39 -0.29
C TYR A 671 22.74 4.00 0.32
N GLN A 672 23.22 4.01 1.55
CA GLN A 672 23.32 2.84 2.39
C GLN A 672 22.96 3.21 3.82
N CYS A 673 22.05 2.43 4.41
CA CYS A 673 21.75 2.48 5.83
C CYS A 673 22.71 1.59 6.61
N ARG A 674 22.78 1.77 7.91
CA ARG A 674 23.59 0.92 8.80
C ARG A 674 23.13 -0.53 8.77
N GLN A 675 21.81 -0.77 8.71
CA GLN A 675 21.23 -2.06 8.37
C GLN A 675 20.51 -1.92 7.02
N PRO A 676 20.64 -2.91 6.13
CA PRO A 676 20.00 -2.84 4.82
C PRO A 676 18.47 -2.82 4.95
N LEU A 677 17.82 -2.08 4.07
CA LEU A 677 16.38 -2.04 3.90
C LEU A 677 15.99 -2.86 2.67
N ASP A 678 14.97 -3.70 2.78
CA ASP A 678 14.49 -4.51 1.65
C ASP A 678 13.86 -3.65 0.54
N ASN A 679 13.21 -2.55 0.95
CA ASN A 679 12.61 -1.57 0.06
C ASN A 679 12.60 -0.18 0.72
N PRO A 680 12.47 0.92 -0.04
CA PRO A 680 12.52 2.28 0.50
C PRO A 680 11.36 2.60 1.47
N ASP A 681 10.21 1.97 1.31
CA ASP A 681 9.03 2.23 2.14
C ASP A 681 9.16 1.66 3.56
N MET A 682 10.10 0.72 3.77
CA MET A 682 10.45 0.27 5.12
C MET A 682 10.98 1.41 5.97
N TYR A 683 11.62 2.41 5.38
CA TYR A 683 12.08 3.60 6.08
C TYR A 683 10.89 4.33 6.74
N ALA A 684 9.86 4.67 5.95
CA ALA A 684 8.67 5.35 6.44
C ALA A 684 7.98 4.55 7.56
N ARG A 685 7.83 3.24 7.37
CA ARG A 685 7.24 2.34 8.37
C ARG A 685 8.02 2.33 9.68
N MET A 686 9.34 2.11 9.61
CA MET A 686 10.20 2.03 10.80
C MET A 686 10.21 3.34 11.57
N LEU A 687 10.30 4.48 10.88
CA LEU A 687 10.31 5.78 11.53
C LEU A 687 8.97 6.09 12.18
N THR A 688 7.85 5.85 11.50
CA THR A 688 6.51 6.03 12.08
C THR A 688 6.35 5.23 13.36
N SER A 689 6.67 3.93 13.34
CA SER A 689 6.59 3.08 14.55
C SER A 689 7.54 3.55 15.66
N SER A 690 8.73 4.04 15.31
CA SER A 690 9.69 4.53 16.30
C SER A 690 9.27 5.84 16.98
N LEU A 691 8.40 6.61 16.33
CA LEU A 691 7.90 7.90 16.84
C LEU A 691 6.49 7.82 17.45
N GLU A 692 5.88 6.63 17.55
CA GLU A 692 4.56 6.47 18.19
C GLU A 692 4.53 7.10 19.60
N SER A 693 5.59 6.92 20.40
CA SER A 693 5.70 7.51 21.74
C SER A 693 5.81 9.03 21.74
N ALA A 694 6.22 9.65 20.63
CA ALA A 694 6.26 11.09 20.49
C ALA A 694 4.87 11.72 20.29
N GLY A 695 3.83 10.91 19.99
CA GLY A 695 2.50 11.37 19.61
C GLY A 695 2.49 11.88 18.17
N LEU A 696 1.87 11.13 17.27
CA LEU A 696 1.72 11.53 15.88
C LEU A 696 0.23 11.76 15.60
N MET A 697 -0.12 12.96 15.14
CA MET A 697 -1.46 13.26 14.64
C MET A 697 -1.68 12.62 13.27
N ALA A 698 -0.73 12.81 12.37
CA ALA A 698 -0.80 12.25 11.04
C ALA A 698 0.59 12.06 10.42
N VAL A 699 0.64 11.22 9.39
CA VAL A 699 1.82 10.95 8.56
C VAL A 699 1.54 11.26 7.10
N SER A 700 2.54 11.78 6.39
CA SER A 700 2.41 12.13 4.97
C SER A 700 2.55 10.93 4.04
N THR A 701 3.13 9.83 4.50
CA THR A 701 3.44 8.64 3.70
C THR A 701 3.30 7.39 4.55
N ALA A 702 2.72 6.32 4.01
CA ALA A 702 2.54 5.07 4.72
C ALA A 702 2.67 3.84 3.81
N SER A 703 3.24 2.78 4.33
CA SER A 703 3.28 1.44 3.72
C SER A 703 2.58 0.39 4.60
N VAL A 704 2.29 0.75 5.83
CA VAL A 704 1.53 -0.05 6.80
C VAL A 704 0.58 0.86 7.54
N VAL A 705 -0.53 0.31 8.03
CA VAL A 705 -1.50 1.08 8.81
C VAL A 705 -0.83 1.55 10.12
N PRO A 706 -0.71 2.87 10.34
CA PRO A 706 -0.18 3.40 11.58
C PRO A 706 -1.11 3.10 12.75
N LYS A 707 -0.54 3.03 13.95
CA LYS A 707 -1.35 2.88 15.17
C LYS A 707 -2.16 4.17 15.42
N PRO A 708 -3.46 4.07 15.74
CA PRO A 708 -4.23 5.23 16.16
C PRO A 708 -3.62 5.93 17.39
N PRO A 709 -3.75 7.27 17.54
CA PRO A 709 -4.62 8.17 16.77
C PRO A 709 -4.06 8.67 15.43
N THR A 710 -2.96 8.13 14.94
CA THR A 710 -2.28 8.62 13.74
C THR A 710 -3.11 8.42 12.47
N PHE A 711 -3.35 9.50 11.74
CA PHE A 711 -4.01 9.50 10.43
C PHE A 711 -2.97 9.39 9.29
N VAL A 712 -3.42 8.96 8.12
CA VAL A 712 -2.63 8.99 6.88
C VAL A 712 -3.18 10.08 5.99
N SER A 713 -2.31 11.03 5.59
CA SER A 713 -2.72 12.11 4.71
C SER A 713 -2.85 11.65 3.26
N THR A 714 -3.89 12.12 2.58
CA THR A 714 -3.94 12.00 1.12
C THR A 714 -2.85 12.86 0.46
N PRO A 715 -2.47 12.58 -0.79
CA PRO A 715 -1.56 13.48 -1.51
C PRO A 715 -2.14 14.88 -1.59
N PRO A 716 -1.29 15.91 -1.57
CA PRO A 716 -1.76 17.27 -1.77
C PRO A 716 -2.45 17.45 -3.12
N ALA A 717 -3.66 18.01 -3.11
CA ALA A 717 -4.48 18.23 -4.30
C ALA A 717 -4.38 19.66 -4.82
N ASN A 718 -4.51 19.84 -6.16
CA ASN A 718 -4.65 21.16 -6.73
C ASN A 718 -6.06 21.70 -6.48
N ALA A 719 -6.19 23.02 -6.39
CA ALA A 719 -7.49 23.73 -6.30
C ALA A 719 -8.23 23.69 -7.65
N THR A 720 -8.66 22.50 -8.05
CA THR A 720 -9.36 22.21 -9.32
C THR A 720 -10.42 21.15 -9.12
N TRP A 721 -11.34 21.05 -10.04
CA TRP A 721 -12.36 19.99 -10.06
C TRP A 721 -11.74 18.59 -10.22
N GLU A 722 -10.63 18.47 -10.93
CA GLU A 722 -9.83 17.24 -10.98
C GLU A 722 -9.28 16.91 -9.60
N GLY A 723 -8.68 17.89 -8.88
CA GLY A 723 -8.20 17.70 -7.51
C GLY A 723 -9.30 17.28 -6.53
N LEU A 724 -10.54 17.74 -6.72
CA LEU A 724 -11.69 17.30 -5.93
C LEU A 724 -12.00 15.81 -6.18
N ARG A 725 -12.03 15.39 -7.45
CA ARG A 725 -12.20 13.98 -7.84
C ARG A 725 -11.05 13.11 -7.29
N ASP A 726 -9.82 13.59 -7.43
CA ASP A 726 -8.62 12.92 -6.94
C ASP A 726 -8.66 12.68 -5.42
N THR A 727 -9.21 13.64 -4.67
CA THR A 727 -9.36 13.51 -3.21
C THR A 727 -10.32 12.38 -2.85
N LEU A 728 -11.46 12.27 -3.51
CA LEU A 728 -12.41 11.18 -3.28
C LEU A 728 -11.79 9.84 -3.68
N ALA A 729 -11.18 9.75 -4.86
CA ALA A 729 -10.52 8.54 -5.34
C ALA A 729 -9.41 8.08 -4.38
N ALA A 730 -8.61 9.01 -3.85
CA ALA A 730 -7.57 8.70 -2.85
C ALA A 730 -8.17 8.14 -1.56
N VAL A 731 -9.21 8.76 -1.02
CA VAL A 731 -9.88 8.27 0.21
C VAL A 731 -10.43 6.86 0.03
N LEU A 732 -11.10 6.59 -1.10
CA LEU A 732 -11.64 5.27 -1.40
C LEU A 732 -10.54 4.22 -1.57
N ASN A 733 -9.48 4.54 -2.31
CA ASN A 733 -8.34 3.64 -2.48
C ASN A 733 -7.62 3.35 -1.16
N TYR A 734 -7.49 4.34 -0.27
CA TYR A 734 -6.92 4.12 1.07
C TYR A 734 -7.79 3.18 1.89
N GLY A 735 -9.11 3.32 1.82
CA GLY A 735 -10.04 2.37 2.42
C GLY A 735 -9.84 0.94 1.93
N VAL A 736 -9.67 0.75 0.61
CA VAL A 736 -9.41 -0.56 0.01
C VAL A 736 -8.10 -1.18 0.47
N ILE A 737 -7.04 -0.41 0.61
CA ILE A 737 -5.77 -0.92 1.13
C ILE A 737 -5.73 -1.01 2.67
N GLY A 738 -6.85 -0.72 3.35
CA GLY A 738 -7.05 -0.95 4.77
C GLY A 738 -6.55 0.16 5.68
N TYR A 739 -6.52 1.43 5.22
CA TYR A 739 -6.29 2.60 6.06
C TYR A 739 -7.62 3.19 6.54
N PRO A 740 -8.03 3.00 7.79
CA PRO A 740 -9.32 3.48 8.28
C PRO A 740 -9.33 4.98 8.59
N PHE A 741 -8.19 5.55 8.96
CA PHE A 741 -8.04 6.93 9.41
C PHE A 741 -7.31 7.75 8.38
N VAL A 742 -8.09 8.50 7.58
CA VAL A 742 -7.57 9.31 6.47
C VAL A 742 -7.76 10.79 6.80
N LEU A 743 -6.67 11.53 6.73
CA LEU A 743 -6.66 12.99 6.72
C LEU A 743 -6.67 13.45 5.26
N ALA A 744 -7.85 13.80 4.76
CA ALA A 744 -7.99 14.33 3.41
C ALA A 744 -7.26 15.67 3.26
N GLY A 745 -6.86 16.01 2.02
CA GLY A 745 -6.27 17.30 1.69
C GLY A 745 -7.15 18.49 2.05
N ALA A 746 -6.60 19.69 1.97
CA ALA A 746 -7.30 20.90 2.35
C ALA A 746 -8.55 21.16 1.49
N ILE A 747 -9.63 21.60 2.14
CA ILE A 747 -10.87 22.02 1.47
C ILE A 747 -10.56 23.16 0.51
N GLY A 748 -10.94 22.98 -0.75
CA GLY A 748 -10.62 23.90 -1.84
C GLY A 748 -9.26 23.64 -2.51
N GLY A 749 -8.50 22.65 -2.03
CA GLY A 749 -7.18 22.26 -2.54
C GLY A 749 -6.01 22.85 -1.77
N ASP A 750 -4.87 22.17 -1.84
CA ASP A 750 -3.61 22.55 -1.17
C ASP A 750 -2.77 23.53 -1.99
N TYR A 751 -2.92 23.51 -3.31
CA TYR A 751 -2.17 24.34 -4.25
C TYR A 751 -3.08 25.04 -5.24
N LEU A 752 -2.98 26.37 -5.31
CA LEU A 752 -3.57 27.13 -6.38
C LEU A 752 -2.72 26.97 -7.64
N LEU A 753 -3.35 26.64 -8.75
CA LEU A 753 -2.69 26.66 -10.04
C LEU A 753 -2.26 28.09 -10.35
N GLN A 754 -0.97 28.33 -10.40
CA GLN A 754 -0.44 29.56 -10.93
C GLN A 754 -0.90 29.65 -12.38
N ARG A 755 -1.80 30.60 -12.71
CA ARG A 755 -2.05 30.94 -14.11
C ARG A 755 -0.69 31.34 -14.70
N PRO A 756 -0.32 30.81 -15.89
CA PRO A 756 0.89 31.27 -16.54
C PRO A 756 0.82 32.79 -16.62
N LEU A 757 1.80 33.47 -16.05
CA LEU A 757 1.94 34.93 -16.06
C LEU A 757 2.17 35.37 -17.52
N THR A 758 1.11 35.40 -18.31
CA THR A 758 1.11 36.16 -19.54
C THR A 758 1.00 37.63 -19.15
N LYS A 759 2.15 38.32 -19.26
CA LYS A 759 2.40 39.71 -18.97
C LYS A 759 2.65 40.07 -17.51
N MET A 760 3.85 40.65 -17.32
CA MET A 760 4.34 41.34 -16.15
C MET A 760 3.24 42.10 -15.41
N VAL A 761 2.62 41.44 -14.47
CA VAL A 761 1.91 42.12 -13.40
C VAL A 761 2.94 42.21 -12.28
N SER A 762 3.28 43.43 -11.93
CA SER A 762 4.20 43.78 -10.86
C SER A 762 3.86 42.96 -9.62
N PHE A 763 4.84 42.26 -9.07
CA PHE A 763 4.77 41.43 -7.86
C PHE A 763 4.23 42.16 -6.62
N TYR A 764 4.02 43.47 -6.69
CA TYR A 764 3.57 44.35 -5.60
C TYR A 764 2.07 44.57 -5.51
N SER A 765 1.26 43.95 -6.39
CA SER A 765 -0.20 44.19 -6.43
C SER A 765 -1.07 43.01 -5.94
N LEU A 766 -0.50 41.91 -5.47
CA LEU A 766 -1.26 40.82 -4.85
C LEU A 766 -1.31 41.00 -3.34
N ALA A 767 -2.19 41.89 -2.89
CA ALA A 767 -2.43 42.12 -1.47
C ALA A 767 -3.11 40.93 -0.76
N GLN A 768 -3.62 39.95 -1.50
CA GLN A 768 -4.17 38.71 -0.95
C GLN A 768 -3.86 37.54 -1.90
N PRO A 769 -3.53 36.35 -1.38
CA PRO A 769 -3.39 35.16 -2.20
C PRO A 769 -4.72 34.87 -2.90
N PRO A 770 -4.71 34.44 -4.16
CA PRO A 770 -5.95 34.11 -4.87
C PRO A 770 -6.63 32.93 -4.16
N LEU A 771 -7.94 33.02 -3.94
CA LEU A 771 -8.77 31.97 -3.39
C LEU A 771 -9.17 30.95 -4.48
N PRO A 772 -9.43 29.69 -4.11
CA PRO A 772 -10.14 28.77 -4.98
C PRO A 772 -11.49 29.34 -5.46
N ASP A 773 -12.00 28.83 -6.57
CA ASP A 773 -13.36 29.19 -7.00
C ASP A 773 -14.39 28.89 -5.90
N ALA A 774 -15.37 29.80 -5.69
CA ALA A 774 -16.34 29.66 -4.60
C ALA A 774 -17.23 28.42 -4.74
N GLU A 775 -17.63 28.05 -5.97
CA GLU A 775 -18.39 26.83 -6.21
C GLU A 775 -17.56 25.59 -5.91
N LEU A 776 -16.32 25.56 -6.35
CA LEU A 776 -15.38 24.47 -6.05
C LEU A 776 -15.18 24.32 -4.55
N PHE A 777 -14.99 25.44 -3.82
CA PHE A 777 -14.84 25.42 -2.36
C PHE A 777 -16.08 24.83 -1.66
N ILE A 778 -17.28 25.27 -2.08
CA ILE A 778 -18.54 24.74 -1.53
C ILE A 778 -18.63 23.23 -1.78
N ARG A 779 -18.40 22.77 -3.03
CA ARG A 779 -18.50 21.34 -3.36
C ARG A 779 -17.44 20.51 -2.63
N TRP A 780 -16.25 21.07 -2.42
CA TRP A 780 -15.21 20.41 -1.62
C TRP A 780 -15.57 20.33 -0.14
N LEU A 781 -16.12 21.41 0.42
CA LEU A 781 -16.61 21.44 1.80
C LEU A 781 -17.74 20.43 2.01
N GLN A 782 -18.65 20.32 1.04
CA GLN A 782 -19.72 19.33 1.03
C GLN A 782 -19.16 17.90 1.09
N LEU A 783 -18.17 17.57 0.27
CA LEU A 783 -17.48 16.27 0.33
C LEU A 783 -16.79 16.06 1.69
N ALA A 784 -15.96 17.02 2.11
CA ALA A 784 -15.14 16.91 3.31
C ALA A 784 -15.95 16.75 4.60
N THR A 785 -17.19 17.28 4.62
CA THR A 785 -18.12 17.12 5.75
C THR A 785 -18.35 15.66 6.14
N PHE A 786 -18.29 14.73 5.19
CA PHE A 786 -18.54 13.30 5.40
C PHE A 786 -17.26 12.45 5.53
N LEU A 787 -16.09 13.05 5.40
CA LEU A 787 -14.81 12.36 5.54
C LEU A 787 -14.39 12.23 7.00
N PRO A 788 -13.48 11.33 7.38
CA PRO A 788 -13.07 11.11 8.76
C PRO A 788 -12.58 12.38 9.46
N ALA A 789 -11.71 13.14 8.84
CA ALA A 789 -11.23 14.43 9.33
C ALA A 789 -11.44 15.53 8.30
N MET A 790 -11.81 16.73 8.75
CA MET A 790 -11.94 17.91 7.91
C MET A 790 -10.67 18.75 8.05
N GLN A 791 -10.04 19.11 6.92
CA GLN A 791 -8.87 19.95 6.92
C GLN A 791 -9.13 21.23 6.12
N PHE A 792 -8.94 22.38 6.75
CA PHE A 792 -9.05 23.68 6.11
C PHE A 792 -7.67 24.29 5.87
N SER A 793 -7.52 24.93 4.73
CA SER A 793 -6.44 25.86 4.44
C SER A 793 -7.01 27.27 4.24
N HIS A 794 -8.03 27.40 3.41
CA HIS A 794 -8.81 28.61 3.24
C HIS A 794 -10.06 28.57 4.11
N LEU A 795 -10.46 29.72 4.62
CA LEU A 795 -11.60 29.85 5.51
C LEU A 795 -12.84 30.36 4.74
N PRO A 796 -14.05 29.94 5.13
CA PRO A 796 -15.29 30.42 4.47
C PRO A 796 -15.45 31.92 4.46
N ASP A 797 -15.01 32.62 5.51
CA ASP A 797 -15.15 34.08 5.66
C ASP A 797 -14.26 34.86 4.71
N GLU A 798 -13.16 34.26 4.20
CA GLU A 798 -12.27 34.88 3.20
C GLU A 798 -12.98 35.14 1.87
N TYR A 799 -14.07 34.44 1.59
CA TYR A 799 -14.87 34.63 0.36
C TYR A 799 -15.78 35.84 0.41
N HIS A 800 -16.03 36.41 1.57
CA HIS A 800 -17.00 37.52 1.77
C HIS A 800 -18.33 37.26 1.06
N SER A 801 -18.78 35.99 1.05
CA SER A 801 -19.99 35.53 0.36
C SER A 801 -20.97 34.96 1.37
N GLU A 802 -22.18 35.55 1.40
CA GLU A 802 -23.27 35.07 2.27
C GLU A 802 -23.62 33.60 1.96
N LEU A 803 -23.56 33.19 0.69
CA LEU A 803 -23.81 31.81 0.29
C LEU A 803 -22.75 30.86 0.91
N VAL A 804 -21.47 31.17 0.79
CA VAL A 804 -20.38 30.33 1.32
C VAL A 804 -20.49 30.20 2.83
N THR A 805 -20.70 31.31 3.53
CA THR A 805 -20.81 31.33 5.00
C THR A 805 -22.04 30.54 5.47
N ARG A 806 -23.20 30.72 4.83
CA ARG A 806 -24.42 29.97 5.16
C ARG A 806 -24.23 28.48 4.93
N VAL A 807 -23.72 28.07 3.78
CA VAL A 807 -23.47 26.65 3.47
C VAL A 807 -22.48 26.05 4.45
N ALA A 808 -21.43 26.77 4.84
CA ALA A 808 -20.47 26.31 5.80
C ALA A 808 -21.10 26.06 7.18
N GLN A 809 -21.98 26.90 7.63
CA GLN A 809 -22.70 26.72 8.89
C GLN A 809 -23.70 25.54 8.84
N GLU A 810 -24.47 25.40 7.74
CA GLU A 810 -25.39 24.27 7.55
C GLU A 810 -24.62 22.94 7.54
N LEU A 811 -23.47 22.87 6.85
CA LEU A 811 -22.64 21.66 6.78
C LEU A 811 -21.96 21.35 8.12
N LYS A 812 -21.56 22.38 8.88
CA LYS A 812 -21.10 22.20 10.26
C LYS A 812 -22.16 21.52 11.12
N GLU A 813 -23.43 21.94 11.01
CA GLU A 813 -24.53 21.31 11.74
C GLU A 813 -24.76 19.88 11.31
N VAL A 814 -24.75 19.58 9.99
CA VAL A 814 -24.84 18.21 9.46
C VAL A 814 -23.69 17.35 10.00
N ARG A 815 -22.45 17.87 10.00
CA ARG A 815 -21.29 17.18 10.56
C ARG A 815 -21.53 16.77 12.01
N GLN A 816 -21.97 17.72 12.84
CA GLN A 816 -22.16 17.51 14.26
C GLN A 816 -23.32 16.57 14.58
N THR A 817 -24.43 16.69 13.87
CA THR A 817 -25.68 15.96 14.19
C THR A 817 -25.76 14.58 13.54
N VAL A 818 -25.15 14.38 12.37
CA VAL A 818 -25.28 13.15 11.59
C VAL A 818 -23.95 12.40 11.50
N VAL A 819 -22.90 13.08 11.05
CA VAL A 819 -21.68 12.37 10.60
C VAL A 819 -20.84 11.89 11.78
N ILE A 820 -20.58 12.75 12.78
CA ILE A 820 -19.71 12.40 13.91
C ILE A 820 -20.26 11.19 14.67
N ALA A 821 -21.56 11.11 14.86
CA ALA A 821 -22.19 9.99 15.53
C ALA A 821 -21.94 8.65 14.80
N LEU A 822 -21.98 8.68 13.45
CA LEU A 822 -21.68 7.50 12.62
C LEU A 822 -20.20 7.15 12.64
N LEU A 823 -19.32 8.13 12.51
CA LEU A 823 -17.87 7.89 12.57
C LEU A 823 -17.48 7.23 13.89
N LYS A 824 -18.01 7.73 15.02
CA LYS A 824 -17.80 7.10 16.35
C LYS A 824 -18.39 5.70 16.45
N LYS A 825 -19.57 5.49 15.88
CA LYS A 825 -20.23 4.17 15.88
C LYS A 825 -19.39 3.12 15.15
N TYR A 826 -18.81 3.49 14.01
CA TYR A 826 -18.04 2.57 13.18
C TYR A 826 -16.54 2.53 13.52
N LEU A 827 -16.11 3.25 14.54
CA LEU A 827 -14.71 3.31 14.97
C LEU A 827 -14.19 1.94 15.42
N SER A 828 -14.92 1.26 16.34
CA SER A 828 -14.51 -0.06 16.83
C SER A 828 -14.53 -1.14 15.73
N PRO A 829 -15.56 -1.27 14.89
CA PRO A 829 -15.50 -2.14 13.73
C PRO A 829 -14.32 -1.86 12.80
N SER A 830 -14.00 -0.59 12.56
CA SER A 830 -12.86 -0.23 11.69
C SER A 830 -11.52 -0.68 12.27
N MET A 831 -11.35 -0.60 13.58
CA MET A 831 -10.12 -1.00 14.26
C MET A 831 -9.97 -2.51 14.44
N ASN A 832 -11.07 -3.26 14.48
CA ASN A 832 -11.06 -4.70 14.72
C ASN A 832 -11.24 -5.54 13.46
N GLU A 833 -12.03 -5.03 12.49
CA GLU A 833 -12.44 -5.78 11.30
C GLU A 833 -11.70 -5.34 10.03
N GLY A 834 -10.94 -4.24 10.10
CA GLY A 834 -10.21 -3.71 8.96
C GLY A 834 -11.08 -2.99 7.90
N LEU A 835 -12.38 -2.78 8.18
CA LEU A 835 -13.27 -2.02 7.31
C LEU A 835 -13.08 -0.51 7.55
N PRO A 836 -12.84 0.31 6.53
CA PRO A 836 -12.64 1.73 6.70
C PRO A 836 -13.92 2.45 7.17
N LEU A 837 -13.75 3.66 7.73
CA LEU A 837 -14.88 4.51 8.11
C LEU A 837 -15.65 4.99 6.86
N VAL A 838 -14.93 5.38 5.82
CA VAL A 838 -15.45 5.75 4.50
C VAL A 838 -15.20 4.60 3.54
N ARG A 839 -16.25 4.10 2.93
CA ARG A 839 -16.24 2.83 2.18
C ARG A 839 -16.71 3.01 0.75
N PRO A 840 -16.09 2.35 -0.24
CA PRO A 840 -16.69 2.18 -1.55
C PRO A 840 -17.97 1.34 -1.44
N LEU A 841 -18.92 1.54 -2.35
CA LEU A 841 -20.25 0.89 -2.25
C LEU A 841 -20.18 -0.64 -2.27
N TRP A 842 -19.19 -1.25 -2.92
CA TRP A 842 -19.04 -2.71 -2.92
C TRP A 842 -18.75 -3.30 -1.52
N MET A 843 -18.30 -2.50 -0.56
CA MET A 843 -18.19 -2.95 0.84
C MET A 843 -19.55 -3.04 1.54
N LEU A 844 -20.60 -2.44 0.97
CA LEU A 844 -21.99 -2.63 1.44
C LEU A 844 -22.62 -3.85 0.80
N ASP A 845 -22.47 -4.00 -0.53
CA ASP A 845 -23.00 -5.13 -1.29
C ASP A 845 -21.98 -5.56 -2.37
N PRO A 846 -21.14 -6.57 -2.06
CA PRO A 846 -20.09 -7.03 -2.97
C PRO A 846 -20.64 -7.83 -4.17
N HIS A 847 -21.88 -8.27 -4.11
CA HIS A 847 -22.52 -9.04 -5.18
C HIS A 847 -23.28 -8.17 -6.18
N ASP A 848 -23.47 -6.90 -5.86
CA ASP A 848 -24.14 -5.95 -6.75
C ASP A 848 -23.16 -5.36 -7.77
N PRO A 849 -23.31 -5.67 -9.09
CA PRO A 849 -22.41 -5.17 -10.11
C PRO A 849 -22.33 -3.63 -10.20
N ALA A 850 -23.42 -2.94 -9.83
CA ALA A 850 -23.42 -1.48 -9.81
C ALA A 850 -22.51 -0.94 -8.71
N CYS A 851 -22.51 -1.55 -7.54
CA CYS A 851 -21.65 -1.17 -6.42
C CYS A 851 -20.14 -1.32 -6.75
N LEU A 852 -19.78 -2.22 -7.67
CA LEU A 852 -18.40 -2.44 -8.10
C LEU A 852 -17.87 -1.33 -9.02
N ILE A 853 -18.74 -0.71 -9.80
CA ILE A 853 -18.34 0.27 -10.82
C ILE A 853 -18.49 1.72 -10.38
N VAL A 854 -19.32 1.98 -9.35
CA VAL A 854 -19.53 3.34 -8.83
C VAL A 854 -18.25 3.84 -8.16
N SER A 855 -17.73 4.96 -8.62
CA SER A 855 -16.48 5.59 -8.14
C SER A 855 -16.68 6.99 -7.55
N ASP A 856 -17.85 7.57 -7.74
CA ASP A 856 -18.19 8.94 -7.37
C ASP A 856 -19.20 9.02 -6.21
N GLU A 857 -19.46 7.89 -5.56
CA GLU A 857 -20.26 7.74 -4.36
C GLU A 857 -19.53 6.89 -3.33
N PHE A 858 -19.85 7.12 -2.07
CA PHE A 858 -19.28 6.35 -0.98
C PHE A 858 -20.25 6.21 0.19
N SER A 859 -19.94 5.32 1.10
CA SER A 859 -20.70 5.22 2.35
C SER A 859 -19.87 5.60 3.58
N VAL A 860 -20.52 6.17 4.58
CA VAL A 860 -19.99 6.33 5.92
C VAL A 860 -20.54 5.19 6.78
N GLY A 861 -19.67 4.26 7.13
CA GLY A 861 -20.09 2.99 7.71
C GLY A 861 -21.02 2.23 6.76
N GLU A 862 -22.13 1.71 7.30
CA GLU A 862 -23.15 0.96 6.54
C GLU A 862 -24.50 1.70 6.44
N GLU A 863 -24.57 2.90 6.99
CA GLU A 863 -25.86 3.59 7.19
C GLU A 863 -26.02 4.86 6.40
N LEU A 864 -24.98 5.41 5.80
CA LEU A 864 -25.06 6.68 5.10
C LEU A 864 -24.36 6.59 3.77
N ILE A 865 -25.07 6.85 2.67
CA ILE A 865 -24.49 6.98 1.33
C ILE A 865 -24.40 8.46 1.03
N VAL A 866 -23.29 8.86 0.41
CA VAL A 866 -22.99 10.24 0.01
C VAL A 866 -22.66 10.26 -1.47
N ALA A 867 -23.33 11.15 -2.19
CA ALA A 867 -23.20 11.32 -3.64
C ALA A 867 -22.86 12.78 -3.95
N PRO A 868 -21.57 13.19 -3.88
CA PRO A 868 -21.17 14.59 -4.10
C PRO A 868 -21.22 14.97 -5.58
N ILE A 869 -21.42 16.25 -5.87
CA ILE A 869 -21.15 16.82 -7.19
C ILE A 869 -19.64 17.06 -7.32
N LEU A 870 -19.04 16.53 -8.38
CA LEU A 870 -17.61 16.55 -8.62
C LEU A 870 -17.20 17.34 -9.89
N ASP A 871 -18.15 17.97 -10.57
CA ASP A 871 -17.92 18.73 -11.79
C ASP A 871 -18.54 20.13 -11.71
N ALA A 872 -17.92 21.08 -12.44
CA ALA A 872 -18.33 22.48 -12.45
C ALA A 872 -19.73 22.69 -13.01
N GLY A 873 -20.50 23.54 -12.33
CA GLY A 873 -21.80 24.00 -12.82
C GLY A 873 -22.91 22.96 -12.87
N LEU A 874 -22.66 21.73 -12.36
CA LEU A 874 -23.69 20.69 -12.31
C LEU A 874 -24.56 20.85 -11.07
N GLU A 875 -25.86 20.71 -11.27
CA GLU A 875 -26.88 20.64 -10.22
C GLU A 875 -27.73 19.36 -10.30
N GLU A 876 -27.33 18.43 -11.15
CA GLU A 876 -27.96 17.13 -11.33
C GLU A 876 -26.89 16.06 -11.48
N ARG A 877 -27.16 14.85 -10.99
CA ARG A 877 -26.30 13.69 -11.14
C ARG A 877 -27.08 12.38 -11.17
N GLU A 878 -26.41 11.33 -11.61
CA GLU A 878 -26.86 9.95 -11.39
C GLU A 878 -26.51 9.52 -9.96
N VAL A 879 -27.40 8.81 -9.28
CA VAL A 879 -27.17 8.26 -7.94
C VAL A 879 -27.59 6.80 -7.89
N TYR A 880 -26.73 5.96 -7.39
CA TYR A 880 -27.01 4.55 -7.15
C TYR A 880 -27.26 4.28 -5.66
N LEU A 881 -28.38 3.65 -5.33
CA LEU A 881 -28.68 3.19 -3.98
C LEU A 881 -28.66 1.67 -3.92
N PRO A 882 -27.76 1.04 -3.15
CA PRO A 882 -27.77 -0.40 -2.89
C PRO A 882 -29.08 -0.86 -2.22
N GLN A 883 -29.24 -2.19 -2.08
CA GLN A 883 -30.43 -2.77 -1.49
C GLN A 883 -30.77 -2.15 -0.14
N GLY A 884 -32.05 -1.83 0.06
CA GLY A 884 -32.60 -1.25 1.30
C GLY A 884 -33.59 -0.14 1.07
N VAL A 885 -34.00 0.51 2.16
CA VAL A 885 -34.82 1.72 2.16
C VAL A 885 -33.96 2.88 2.66
N TRP A 886 -33.95 3.95 1.91
CA TRP A 886 -33.08 5.09 2.18
C TRP A 886 -33.90 6.36 2.39
N LYS A 887 -33.59 7.15 3.41
CA LYS A 887 -34.16 8.47 3.62
C LYS A 887 -33.25 9.50 2.97
N ASP A 888 -33.82 10.26 2.06
CA ASP A 888 -33.16 11.34 1.36
C ASP A 888 -32.84 12.51 2.32
N GLY A 889 -31.61 12.99 2.30
CA GLY A 889 -31.17 14.07 3.17
C GLY A 889 -31.57 15.47 2.70
N ILE A 890 -31.92 15.63 1.42
CA ILE A 890 -32.34 16.93 0.85
C ILE A 890 -33.82 17.20 1.11
N ASP A 891 -34.69 16.26 0.77
CA ASP A 891 -36.15 16.43 0.81
C ASP A 891 -36.86 15.57 1.87
N GLY A 892 -36.14 14.71 2.57
CA GLY A 892 -36.66 13.82 3.61
C GLY A 892 -37.52 12.66 3.12
N SER A 893 -37.67 12.47 1.81
CA SER A 893 -38.48 11.41 1.22
C SER A 893 -37.80 10.04 1.35
N LEU A 894 -38.59 8.98 1.29
CA LEU A 894 -38.11 7.62 1.27
C LEU A 894 -37.79 7.17 -0.16
N ARG A 895 -36.62 6.57 -0.35
CA ARG A 895 -36.16 6.02 -1.62
C ARG A 895 -35.96 4.51 -1.48
N LYS A 896 -36.40 3.78 -2.50
CA LYS A 896 -36.15 2.33 -2.58
C LYS A 896 -34.79 2.11 -3.21
N GLY A 897 -33.97 1.23 -2.63
CA GLY A 897 -32.67 0.85 -3.19
C GLY A 897 -32.74 -0.15 -4.35
N SER A 898 -31.58 -0.72 -4.71
CA SER A 898 -31.30 -1.58 -5.86
C SER A 898 -31.65 -0.91 -7.19
N ARG A 899 -31.35 0.39 -7.31
CA ARG A 899 -31.65 1.14 -8.53
C ARG A 899 -30.85 2.41 -8.68
N TRP A 900 -30.69 2.84 -9.92
CA TRP A 900 -30.23 4.17 -10.30
C TRP A 900 -31.36 5.20 -10.20
N MET A 901 -31.03 6.37 -9.71
CA MET A 901 -31.87 7.56 -9.77
C MET A 901 -31.23 8.51 -10.80
N HIS A 902 -31.94 8.69 -11.93
CA HIS A 902 -31.47 9.52 -13.03
C HIS A 902 -31.89 10.97 -12.86
N GLY A 903 -31.02 11.92 -13.20
CA GLY A 903 -31.30 13.35 -13.10
C GLY A 903 -31.64 13.79 -11.69
N TYR A 904 -30.95 13.22 -10.68
CA TYR A 904 -31.18 13.59 -9.29
C TYR A 904 -30.66 15.00 -9.03
N ARG A 905 -31.56 15.91 -8.66
CA ARG A 905 -31.25 17.33 -8.50
C ARG A 905 -30.54 17.61 -7.16
N VAL A 906 -29.38 18.26 -7.25
CA VAL A 906 -28.52 18.64 -6.12
C VAL A 906 -28.14 20.13 -6.24
N PRO A 907 -28.92 21.04 -5.65
CA PRO A 907 -28.63 22.48 -5.67
C PRO A 907 -27.20 22.78 -5.15
N LYS A 908 -26.65 23.94 -5.51
CA LYS A 908 -25.26 24.30 -5.15
C LYS A 908 -25.01 24.35 -3.62
N ASP A 909 -26.05 24.72 -2.86
CA ASP A 909 -26.02 24.81 -1.41
C ASP A 909 -26.30 23.46 -0.69
N LYS A 910 -26.55 22.38 -1.42
CA LYS A 910 -26.89 21.06 -0.84
C LYS A 910 -25.95 19.98 -1.35
N ILE A 911 -25.87 18.91 -0.59
CA ILE A 911 -25.22 17.68 -0.99
C ILE A 911 -26.21 16.52 -0.89
N ALA A 912 -26.16 15.62 -1.87
CA ALA A 912 -26.96 14.40 -1.81
C ALA A 912 -26.36 13.41 -0.80
N TYR A 913 -27.13 13.06 0.20
CA TYR A 913 -26.82 11.95 1.09
C TYR A 913 -28.09 11.21 1.49
N PHE A 914 -27.95 9.91 1.74
CA PHE A 914 -29.08 9.02 1.98
C PHE A 914 -28.79 8.18 3.22
N ARG A 915 -29.71 8.24 4.21
CA ARG A 915 -29.60 7.49 5.44
C ARG A 915 -30.38 6.20 5.35
N LYS A 916 -29.75 5.07 5.65
CA LYS A 916 -30.42 3.76 5.69
C LYS A 916 -31.52 3.73 6.76
N MET A 917 -32.68 3.27 6.37
CA MET A 917 -33.83 3.07 7.25
C MET A 917 -33.90 1.60 7.64
N PRO A 918 -34.54 1.30 8.79
CA PRO A 918 -34.82 -0.09 9.15
C PRO A 918 -35.58 -0.84 8.04
N ASP A 919 -35.31 -2.13 7.85
CA ASP A 919 -35.87 -2.93 6.75
C ASP A 919 -37.42 -3.05 6.80
N ASN A 920 -38.02 -2.79 7.95
CA ASN A 920 -39.48 -2.77 8.15
C ASN A 920 -40.13 -1.42 7.84
N THR A 921 -39.37 -0.43 7.39
CA THR A 921 -39.92 0.89 7.06
C THR A 921 -40.85 0.79 5.85
N ARG A 922 -42.06 1.29 6.00
CA ARG A 922 -43.06 1.35 4.93
C ARG A 922 -42.99 2.70 4.21
N PHE A 923 -43.14 2.65 2.90
CA PHE A 923 -43.25 3.84 2.04
C PHE A 923 -44.54 4.55 2.24
#